data_086c0709a97212ff0301ae1ee7d2d8d0
#
_entry.id   086c0709a97212ff0301ae1ee7d2d8d0
#
_cell.length_a   1.000
_cell.length_b   1.000
_cell.length_c   1.000
_cell.angle_alpha   90.00
_cell.angle_beta   90.00
_cell.angle_gamma   90.00
#
_symmetry.space_group_name_H-M   'P 1'
#
loop_
_entity.id
_entity.type
_entity.pdbx_description
1 polymer ?
#
loop_
_entity_poly.entity_id
_entity_poly.type
_entity_poly.pdbx_seq_one_letter_code
_entity_poly.pdbx_strand_id
1 'polypeptide(L)'
;MAHDSTTSRPVSRLSRKSSRQEETTESRLSSPLSSAKDHRSRPGSLDLNENSPLLSPQRIQNERGSEDRGTSTGLLDWNDGEEEKSKSTFYLIILTLGIGGLQIAWATELSNGSPYLLSLGMSKSLLAFVWIAGPLSGTLVQPYVGIRSDNCRISWGKRVPFMLAGAFATAISLLCLAWTKEIVHGFLGFFGANPESHGVKVCSIVFAIVWVYVLDFAINTVQAGIRAFIVDYAPTHQQEDANSWAGRVTGIGNILGYLSGYMNLPHIFPWLGNTQFKVLCVIASVSLCGTVVITSLYIRERDPRLEGPPSDANPGILSFFRQVFNSIRRLPPQSRKVCEVQFFNWMGWFGFLFYITTWIGQLHVNPYFVLHPDLTPAEIDKAWEDATRVGTFALLMFAFTSFASNMLLPFLVIPSYSAPPPKTPSTPQHHTPGTPGTLSASITSFFPSAPSPSPTLHARLTRLLDLCQIKWLTLRRAWLLSHILFAVCMASTFFISTPTQATVLAGVVGLPWALTLWAPFALISAEISKRDSEARRRGFNSEKPEDQAGVILGLHNVAIAAPQIVSTLVSSAIFKLAQKQRGEPYDSSVGWVLRFGGLAALVAAFFTWRIREDAEPVKGNGGKREGATGEDERGLRDHQNGDVA
;
A
#
# COMPACT_ATOMS: atom_id res chain seq x y z
N MET A 1 17.46 21.42 -68.66
CA MET A 1 17.10 20.24 -69.44
C MET A 1 16.02 19.58 -68.65
N ALA A 2 14.69 19.92 -68.81
CA ALA A 2 13.82 19.40 -69.86
C ALA A 2 13.62 17.90 -69.69
N HIS A 3 12.47 17.29 -69.45
CA HIS A 3 11.09 17.46 -69.85
C HIS A 3 10.22 16.64 -68.90
N ASP A 4 9.10 17.12 -68.39
CA ASP A 4 7.73 17.07 -69.03
C ASP A 4 7.20 15.63 -69.17
N SER A 5 6.00 15.25 -68.80
CA SER A 5 4.69 15.89 -68.89
C SER A 5 3.61 14.95 -68.31
N THR A 6 2.65 15.48 -67.59
CA THR A 6 1.21 15.53 -67.90
C THR A 6 0.47 14.20 -68.05
N THR A 7 -0.67 13.98 -67.56
CA THR A 7 -2.05 14.55 -67.45
C THR A 7 -2.94 13.42 -67.00
N SER A 8 -4.11 13.42 -66.42
CA SER A 8 -5.21 14.34 -66.25
C SER A 8 -6.34 13.57 -65.52
N ARG A 9 -7.14 14.30 -64.77
CA ARG A 9 -8.52 13.95 -64.37
C ARG A 9 -9.47 14.04 -65.57
N PRO A 10 -10.76 13.56 -65.56
CA PRO A 10 -11.86 14.17 -64.83
C PRO A 10 -13.00 13.19 -64.40
N VAL A 11 -13.77 13.43 -63.34
CA VAL A 11 -15.08 14.10 -63.12
C VAL A 11 -16.24 13.66 -64.03
N SER A 12 -17.35 13.18 -63.41
CA SER A 12 -18.76 13.53 -63.61
C SER A 12 -19.68 12.53 -62.89
N ARG A 13 -20.52 12.86 -61.95
CA ARG A 13 -21.81 13.58 -61.83
C ARG A 13 -22.98 12.87 -62.53
N LEU A 14 -24.10 12.91 -61.76
CA LEU A 14 -25.54 12.87 -62.10
C LEU A 14 -26.21 11.49 -61.87
N SER A 15 -27.15 11.32 -60.96
CA SER A 15 -28.43 12.00 -60.70
C SER A 15 -29.62 11.15 -61.17
N ARG A 16 -30.65 11.15 -60.34
CA ARG A 16 -32.11 10.98 -60.61
C ARG A 16 -32.75 9.61 -60.38
N LYS A 17 -33.59 9.59 -59.36
CA LYS A 17 -35.08 9.71 -59.34
C LYS A 17 -35.85 8.41 -59.56
N SER A 18 -36.65 8.09 -58.58
CA SER A 18 -38.12 8.13 -58.43
C SER A 18 -38.82 6.86 -58.93
N SER A 19 -39.69 6.25 -58.21
CA SER A 19 -41.15 6.44 -57.97
C SER A 19 -41.67 5.10 -57.42
N ARG A 20 -42.48 5.12 -56.36
CA ARG A 20 -43.96 5.15 -56.31
C ARG A 20 -44.66 3.82 -56.65
N GLN A 21 -45.42 3.36 -55.74
CA GLN A 21 -46.85 2.98 -55.69
C GLN A 21 -47.08 1.82 -54.75
N GLU A 22 -47.83 1.98 -53.67
CA GLU A 22 -49.31 1.80 -53.53
C GLU A 22 -49.71 0.33 -53.69
N GLU A 23 -50.50 -0.32 -52.89
CA GLU A 23 -51.78 -0.05 -52.25
C GLU A 23 -52.18 -1.15 -51.27
N THR A 24 -52.83 -0.77 -50.16
CA THR A 24 -54.16 -1.19 -49.62
C THR A 24 -54.28 -2.66 -49.13
N THR A 25 -54.95 -3.00 -48.04
CA THR A 25 -56.29 -2.67 -47.51
C THR A 25 -56.48 -3.21 -46.09
N GLU A 26 -57.07 -2.42 -45.21
CA GLU A 26 -58.15 -2.58 -44.25
C GLU A 26 -58.40 -3.88 -43.48
N SER A 27 -58.54 -3.79 -42.14
CA SER A 27 -59.83 -3.75 -41.43
C SER A 27 -59.60 -3.67 -39.89
N ARG A 28 -60.06 -2.58 -39.33
CA ARG A 28 -61.07 -2.32 -38.28
C ARG A 28 -61.20 -3.35 -37.14
N LEU A 29 -60.99 -2.91 -35.89
CA LEU A 29 -62.11 -2.55 -34.97
C LEU A 29 -61.64 -2.08 -33.59
N SER A 30 -62.04 -0.90 -33.25
CA SER A 30 -62.59 -0.31 -32.02
C SER A 30 -61.71 -0.20 -30.77
N SER A 31 -61.59 1.06 -30.40
CA SER A 31 -61.18 1.71 -29.14
C SER A 31 -62.11 1.43 -27.95
N PRO A 32 -61.79 1.86 -26.67
CA PRO A 32 -61.67 3.30 -26.40
C PRO A 32 -60.60 3.71 -25.36
N LEU A 33 -60.19 4.95 -25.54
CA LEU A 33 -59.71 5.98 -24.62
C LEU A 33 -59.57 5.68 -23.12
N SER A 34 -58.34 5.89 -22.58
CA SER A 34 -58.22 6.72 -21.37
C SER A 34 -56.89 7.49 -21.37
N SER A 35 -57.04 8.77 -21.14
CA SER A 35 -56.06 9.82 -20.95
C SER A 35 -55.03 9.47 -19.88
N ALA A 36 -53.73 9.57 -20.21
CA ALA A 36 -52.70 9.76 -19.19
C ALA A 36 -51.59 10.69 -19.72
N LYS A 37 -51.40 11.74 -18.98
CA LYS A 37 -50.50 12.87 -19.20
C LYS A 37 -49.05 12.45 -19.38
N ASP A 38 -48.37 13.09 -20.33
CA ASP A 38 -46.94 13.20 -20.44
C ASP A 38 -46.30 13.66 -19.12
N HIS A 39 -45.63 12.76 -18.44
CA HIS A 39 -44.59 13.08 -17.47
C HIS A 39 -43.26 12.64 -18.06
N ARG A 40 -42.53 13.59 -18.64
CA ARG A 40 -41.10 13.49 -18.84
C ARG A 40 -40.47 13.29 -17.46
N SER A 41 -40.20 12.04 -17.05
CA SER A 41 -39.38 11.71 -15.91
C SER A 41 -37.92 12.05 -16.24
N ARG A 42 -37.40 13.04 -15.52
CA ARG A 42 -35.96 13.26 -15.35
C ARG A 42 -35.30 11.94 -14.89
N PRO A 43 -34.06 11.61 -15.34
CA PRO A 43 -33.37 10.44 -14.83
C PRO A 43 -33.19 10.61 -13.32
N GLY A 44 -33.82 9.71 -12.56
CA GLY A 44 -33.76 9.68 -11.10
C GLY A 44 -32.32 9.63 -10.63
N SER A 45 -32.00 10.52 -9.70
CA SER A 45 -30.84 10.41 -8.85
C SER A 45 -30.86 9.03 -8.20
N LEU A 46 -29.90 8.17 -8.56
CA LEU A 46 -29.66 6.93 -7.83
C LEU A 46 -29.31 7.32 -6.39
N ASP A 47 -30.19 7.02 -5.46
CA ASP A 47 -29.91 7.09 -4.04
C ASP A 47 -28.79 6.08 -3.73
N LEU A 48 -27.55 6.61 -3.70
CA LEU A 48 -26.34 5.87 -3.39
C LEU A 48 -26.28 5.69 -1.87
N ASN A 49 -26.78 4.55 -1.39
CA ASN A 49 -26.73 4.17 0.01
C ASN A 49 -25.43 3.39 0.32
N GLU A 50 -25.01 3.35 1.58
CA GLU A 50 -23.85 2.61 2.08
C GLU A 50 -23.82 1.11 1.72
N ASN A 51 -24.97 0.54 1.34
CA ASN A 51 -25.12 -0.84 0.89
C ASN A 51 -25.01 -1.03 -0.63
N SER A 52 -24.78 0.05 -1.41
CA SER A 52 -24.62 -0.05 -2.85
C SER A 52 -23.23 -0.60 -3.20
N PRO A 53 -23.08 -1.40 -4.29
CA PRO A 53 -21.76 -1.87 -4.73
C PRO A 53 -20.80 -0.73 -4.98
N LEU A 54 -19.54 -0.89 -4.56
CA LEU A 54 -18.48 0.13 -4.72
C LEU A 54 -18.13 0.38 -6.19
N LEU A 55 -18.29 -0.65 -7.02
CA LEU A 55 -18.14 -0.57 -8.47
C LEU A 55 -19.53 -0.73 -9.12
N SER A 56 -19.84 0.11 -10.09
CA SER A 56 -21.08 -0.05 -10.89
C SER A 56 -20.94 -1.32 -11.74
N PRO A 57 -21.91 -2.27 -11.71
CA PRO A 57 -21.89 -3.39 -12.64
C PRO A 57 -21.96 -2.83 -14.06
N GLN A 58 -21.03 -3.22 -14.92
CA GLN A 58 -21.15 -2.95 -16.35
C GLN A 58 -22.40 -3.67 -16.85
N ARG A 59 -23.29 -2.92 -17.47
CA ARG A 59 -24.52 -3.42 -18.08
C ARG A 59 -24.12 -4.34 -19.23
N ILE A 60 -24.06 -5.64 -18.97
CA ILE A 60 -23.99 -6.64 -20.03
C ILE A 60 -25.35 -6.59 -20.73
N GLN A 61 -25.40 -5.98 -21.91
CA GLN A 61 -26.51 -6.13 -22.82
C GLN A 61 -26.44 -7.57 -23.35
N ASN A 62 -27.23 -8.46 -22.74
CA ASN A 62 -27.53 -9.75 -23.34
C ASN A 62 -28.43 -9.50 -24.56
N GLU A 63 -27.83 -9.48 -25.73
CA GLU A 63 -28.58 -9.77 -26.97
C GLU A 63 -28.97 -11.25 -26.93
N ARG A 64 -30.25 -11.50 -26.70
CA ARG A 64 -30.86 -12.79 -26.97
C ARG A 64 -30.88 -13.01 -28.48
N GLY A 65 -30.10 -13.95 -28.96
CA GLY A 65 -30.11 -14.41 -30.33
C GLY A 65 -29.85 -15.89 -30.41
N SER A 66 -30.92 -16.64 -30.68
CA SER A 66 -31.03 -17.97 -31.35
C SER A 66 -30.26 -19.16 -30.78
N GLU A 67 -31.09 -20.12 -30.37
CA GLU A 67 -30.75 -21.54 -30.27
C GLU A 67 -30.08 -22.05 -31.54
N ASP A 68 -28.91 -22.69 -31.41
CA ASP A 68 -28.50 -23.73 -32.32
C ASP A 68 -27.83 -24.90 -31.56
N ARG A 69 -28.31 -26.10 -31.87
CA ARG A 69 -27.84 -27.37 -31.33
C ARG A 69 -26.55 -27.77 -32.01
N GLY A 70 -25.60 -28.23 -31.22
CA GLY A 70 -24.68 -29.23 -31.72
C GLY A 70 -23.21 -29.02 -31.42
N THR A 71 -22.69 -30.03 -30.80
CA THR A 71 -21.29 -30.43 -30.59
C THR A 71 -20.63 -29.95 -29.33
N SER A 72 -20.72 -30.84 -28.34
CA SER A 72 -19.83 -30.91 -27.17
C SER A 72 -18.38 -31.12 -27.62
N THR A 73 -17.60 -30.06 -27.63
CA THR A 73 -16.13 -30.14 -27.57
C THR A 73 -15.71 -29.75 -26.16
N GLY A 74 -15.04 -30.69 -25.50
CA GLY A 74 -14.65 -30.70 -24.11
C GLY A 74 -14.14 -29.37 -23.56
N LEU A 75 -15.00 -28.68 -22.86
CA LEU A 75 -14.61 -27.82 -21.77
C LEU A 75 -13.98 -28.73 -20.71
N LEU A 76 -12.67 -28.65 -20.55
CA LEU A 76 -11.97 -29.25 -19.43
C LEU A 76 -12.68 -28.82 -18.16
N ASP A 77 -13.41 -29.75 -17.61
CA ASP A 77 -14.05 -29.72 -16.31
C ASP A 77 -12.96 -29.33 -15.29
N TRP A 78 -12.97 -28.08 -14.85
CA TRP A 78 -12.17 -27.67 -13.73
C TRP A 78 -12.80 -28.34 -12.52
N ASN A 79 -12.19 -29.41 -12.11
CA ASN A 79 -12.55 -30.16 -10.91
C ASN A 79 -12.38 -29.19 -9.72
N ASP A 80 -13.47 -28.59 -9.27
CA ASP A 80 -13.57 -27.71 -8.07
C ASP A 80 -13.22 -28.44 -6.76
N GLY A 81 -12.55 -29.56 -6.82
CA GLY A 81 -12.21 -30.45 -5.72
C GLY A 81 -10.73 -30.72 -5.49
N GLU A 82 -9.78 -30.17 -6.27
CA GLU A 82 -8.37 -30.26 -5.88
C GLU A 82 -8.09 -29.18 -4.82
N GLU A 83 -8.06 -29.60 -3.56
CA GLU A 83 -7.49 -28.79 -2.45
C GLU A 83 -6.12 -28.26 -2.89
N GLU A 84 -6.01 -26.95 -3.01
CA GLU A 84 -4.78 -26.27 -3.40
C GLU A 84 -3.65 -26.69 -2.45
N LYS A 85 -2.68 -27.46 -2.94
CA LYS A 85 -1.61 -28.05 -2.13
C LYS A 85 -0.82 -26.97 -1.39
N SER A 86 -0.69 -27.11 -0.08
CA SER A 86 0.12 -26.22 0.74
C SER A 86 1.56 -26.14 0.23
N LYS A 87 2.08 -24.92 0.12
CA LYS A 87 3.46 -24.66 -0.26
C LYS A 87 4.38 -24.68 0.97
N SER A 88 5.63 -25.06 0.75
CA SER A 88 6.62 -25.06 1.83
C SER A 88 6.96 -23.65 2.31
N THR A 89 7.42 -23.52 3.56
CA THR A 89 7.93 -22.26 4.10
C THR A 89 9.05 -21.65 3.25
N PHE A 90 9.93 -22.49 2.71
CA PHE A 90 10.99 -22.04 1.81
C PHE A 90 10.43 -21.39 0.55
N TYR A 91 9.36 -21.94 -0.02
CA TYR A 91 8.65 -21.33 -1.15
C TYR A 91 8.11 -19.94 -0.80
N LEU A 92 7.47 -19.77 0.38
CA LEU A 92 6.94 -18.49 0.84
C LEU A 92 8.06 -17.45 1.07
N ILE A 93 9.22 -17.89 1.59
CA ILE A 93 10.40 -17.03 1.73
C ILE A 93 10.89 -16.55 0.36
N ILE A 94 11.04 -17.45 -0.62
CA ILE A 94 11.47 -17.07 -1.97
C ILE A 94 10.42 -16.19 -2.67
N LEU A 95 9.12 -16.47 -2.47
CA LEU A 95 8.02 -15.68 -3.01
C LEU A 95 8.09 -14.21 -2.53
N THR A 96 8.50 -14.00 -1.29
CA THR A 96 8.56 -12.67 -0.68
C THR A 96 9.96 -12.03 -0.76
N LEU A 97 10.98 -12.75 -1.23
CA LEU A 97 12.38 -12.32 -1.23
C LEU A 97 12.61 -11.00 -1.98
N GLY A 98 11.89 -10.77 -3.08
CA GLY A 98 11.96 -9.53 -3.86
C GLY A 98 11.65 -8.28 -3.03
N ILE A 99 10.80 -8.39 -1.98
CA ILE A 99 10.55 -7.28 -1.04
C ILE A 99 11.83 -6.90 -0.28
N GLY A 100 12.67 -7.88 0.07
CA GLY A 100 13.92 -7.62 0.79
C GLY A 100 14.86 -6.71 0.01
N GLY A 101 15.11 -7.02 -1.27
CA GLY A 101 15.91 -6.14 -2.15
C GLY A 101 15.28 -4.78 -2.37
N LEU A 102 13.96 -4.73 -2.52
CA LEU A 102 13.20 -3.49 -2.62
C LEU A 102 13.37 -2.61 -1.37
N GLN A 103 13.36 -3.20 -0.17
CA GLN A 103 13.52 -2.44 1.07
C GLN A 103 14.94 -1.90 1.25
N ILE A 104 15.97 -2.58 0.74
CA ILE A 104 17.34 -2.04 0.71
C ILE A 104 17.40 -0.79 -0.18
N ALA A 105 16.73 -0.78 -1.34
CA ALA A 105 16.63 0.39 -2.20
C ALA A 105 15.90 1.56 -1.50
N TRP A 106 14.74 1.31 -0.88
CA TRP A 106 14.02 2.30 -0.06
C TRP A 106 14.86 2.82 1.11
N ALA A 107 15.56 1.94 1.82
CA ALA A 107 16.43 2.34 2.94
C ALA A 107 17.56 3.26 2.47
N THR A 108 18.16 2.99 1.29
CA THR A 108 19.19 3.83 0.68
C THR A 108 18.66 5.22 0.36
N GLU A 109 17.48 5.30 -0.25
CA GLU A 109 16.83 6.56 -0.61
C GLU A 109 16.46 7.39 0.63
N LEU A 110 15.77 6.79 1.60
CA LEU A 110 15.29 7.47 2.81
C LEU A 110 16.44 7.93 3.71
N SER A 111 17.53 7.16 3.83
CA SER A 111 18.65 7.51 4.71
C SER A 111 19.65 8.47 4.07
N ASN A 112 19.93 8.32 2.79
CA ASN A 112 21.02 9.01 2.11
C ASN A 112 20.55 9.96 0.99
N GLY A 113 19.31 9.82 0.49
CA GLY A 113 18.79 10.65 -0.61
C GLY A 113 18.77 12.13 -0.28
N SER A 114 18.18 12.53 0.86
CA SER A 114 18.16 13.94 1.28
C SER A 114 19.56 14.54 1.50
N PRO A 115 20.47 13.90 2.26
CA PRO A 115 21.85 14.38 2.41
C PRO A 115 22.59 14.52 1.08
N TYR A 116 22.42 13.53 0.18
CA TYR A 116 23.06 13.52 -1.13
C TYR A 116 22.58 14.69 -2.00
N LEU A 117 21.26 14.89 -2.14
CA LEU A 117 20.72 15.99 -2.94
C LEU A 117 21.14 17.38 -2.40
N LEU A 118 21.24 17.51 -1.09
CA LEU A 118 21.81 18.71 -0.46
C LEU A 118 23.29 18.90 -0.78
N SER A 119 24.07 17.81 -0.97
CA SER A 119 25.49 17.89 -1.35
C SER A 119 25.71 18.35 -2.80
N LEU A 120 24.67 18.26 -3.65
CA LEU A 120 24.68 18.83 -4.99
C LEU A 120 24.45 20.36 -5.00
N GLY A 121 24.19 20.97 -3.82
CA GLY A 121 23.90 22.40 -3.68
C GLY A 121 22.40 22.74 -3.72
N MET A 122 21.53 21.75 -3.60
CA MET A 122 20.08 21.95 -3.53
C MET A 122 19.67 22.58 -2.19
N SER A 123 18.75 23.55 -2.21
CA SER A 123 18.16 24.07 -0.97
C SER A 123 17.20 23.07 -0.35
N LYS A 124 17.04 23.08 0.98
CA LYS A 124 16.08 22.22 1.69
C LYS A 124 14.64 22.46 1.24
N SER A 125 14.29 23.68 0.86
CA SER A 125 12.97 24.01 0.32
C SER A 125 12.71 23.34 -1.02
N LEU A 126 13.68 23.37 -1.96
CA LEU A 126 13.59 22.66 -3.24
C LEU A 126 13.58 21.15 -3.03
N LEU A 127 14.44 20.64 -2.15
CA LEU A 127 14.49 19.22 -1.78
C LEU A 127 13.13 18.72 -1.29
N ALA A 128 12.46 19.45 -0.40
CA ALA A 128 11.14 19.09 0.06
C ALA A 128 10.13 19.00 -1.10
N PHE A 129 10.21 19.91 -2.06
CA PHE A 129 9.35 19.86 -3.24
C PHE A 129 9.66 18.66 -4.16
N VAL A 130 10.93 18.27 -4.27
CA VAL A 130 11.35 17.10 -5.07
C VAL A 130 10.74 15.81 -4.52
N TRP A 131 10.64 15.66 -3.21
CA TRP A 131 10.04 14.49 -2.56
C TRP A 131 8.52 14.32 -2.78
N ILE A 132 7.87 15.18 -3.58
CA ILE A 132 6.52 14.89 -4.11
C ILE A 132 6.54 13.67 -5.04
N ALA A 133 7.67 13.35 -5.65
CA ALA A 133 7.83 12.22 -6.57
C ALA A 133 7.32 10.90 -5.96
N GLY A 134 7.69 10.58 -4.71
CA GLY A 134 7.27 9.37 -4.00
C GLY A 134 5.75 9.23 -3.86
N PRO A 135 5.06 10.16 -3.18
CA PRO A 135 3.61 10.14 -3.06
C PRO A 135 2.87 10.16 -4.40
N LEU A 136 3.38 10.92 -5.36
CA LEU A 136 2.79 11.02 -6.69
C LEU A 136 2.87 9.67 -7.42
N SER A 137 4.04 9.05 -7.43
CA SER A 137 4.25 7.73 -8.06
C SER A 137 3.46 6.65 -7.33
N GLY A 138 3.44 6.63 -6.00
CA GLY A 138 2.65 5.69 -5.20
C GLY A 138 1.15 5.76 -5.52
N THR A 139 0.62 6.97 -5.74
CA THR A 139 -0.80 7.17 -6.07
C THR A 139 -1.13 6.80 -7.51
N LEU A 140 -0.26 7.12 -8.48
CA LEU A 140 -0.53 6.97 -9.91
C LEU A 140 -0.02 5.64 -10.48
N VAL A 141 1.21 5.25 -10.13
CA VAL A 141 1.91 4.13 -10.79
C VAL A 141 1.39 2.80 -10.29
N GLN A 142 1.20 2.62 -8.98
CA GLN A 142 0.80 1.32 -8.45
C GLN A 142 -0.53 0.82 -9.01
N PRO A 143 -1.64 1.60 -9.05
CA PRO A 143 -2.88 1.17 -9.67
C PRO A 143 -2.74 0.96 -11.18
N TYR A 144 -1.99 1.83 -11.86
CA TYR A 144 -1.77 1.72 -13.30
C TYR A 144 -1.03 0.43 -13.67
N VAL A 145 0.05 0.12 -12.96
CA VAL A 145 0.82 -1.11 -13.14
C VAL A 145 -0.03 -2.33 -12.81
N GLY A 146 -0.88 -2.27 -11.77
CA GLY A 146 -1.83 -3.32 -11.46
C GLY A 146 -2.67 -3.67 -12.68
N ILE A 147 -3.42 -2.70 -13.22
CA ILE A 147 -4.29 -2.89 -14.40
C ILE A 147 -3.50 -3.36 -15.63
N ARG A 148 -2.34 -2.76 -15.90
CA ARG A 148 -1.53 -3.10 -17.08
C ARG A 148 -0.94 -4.50 -16.97
N SER A 149 -0.52 -4.92 -15.78
CA SER A 149 0.02 -6.26 -15.56
C SER A 149 -1.06 -7.33 -15.65
N ASP A 150 -2.28 -7.07 -15.17
CA ASP A 150 -3.42 -8.00 -15.34
C ASP A 150 -3.73 -8.30 -16.82
N ASN A 151 -3.55 -7.31 -17.69
CA ASN A 151 -3.77 -7.42 -19.11
C ASN A 151 -2.50 -7.77 -19.93
N CYS A 152 -1.37 -8.07 -19.27
CA CYS A 152 -0.13 -8.42 -19.93
C CYS A 152 -0.20 -9.85 -20.51
N ARG A 153 0.24 -10.02 -21.76
CA ARG A 153 0.23 -11.32 -22.49
C ARG A 153 1.63 -11.74 -22.95
N ILE A 154 2.65 -11.37 -22.18
CA ILE A 154 4.03 -11.80 -22.44
C ILE A 154 4.18 -13.24 -21.93
N SER A 155 4.86 -14.10 -22.69
CA SER A 155 5.04 -15.53 -22.38
C SER A 155 5.73 -15.81 -21.04
N TRP A 156 6.44 -14.83 -20.49
CA TRP A 156 7.16 -14.96 -19.20
C TRP A 156 6.22 -14.80 -17.98
N GLY A 157 4.98 -14.40 -18.21
CA GLY A 157 4.00 -14.12 -17.17
C GLY A 157 3.41 -12.71 -17.27
N LYS A 158 2.47 -12.43 -16.39
CA LYS A 158 1.80 -11.11 -16.31
C LYS A 158 2.50 -10.14 -15.35
N ARG A 159 3.14 -10.62 -14.28
CA ARG A 159 3.81 -9.80 -13.23
C ARG A 159 5.31 -9.68 -13.43
N VAL A 160 5.98 -10.78 -13.76
CA VAL A 160 7.44 -10.85 -13.92
C VAL A 160 8.01 -9.78 -14.87
N PRO A 161 7.40 -9.49 -16.04
CA PRO A 161 7.92 -8.42 -16.91
C PRO A 161 7.99 -7.05 -16.24
N PHE A 162 6.96 -6.69 -15.44
CA PHE A 162 6.93 -5.41 -14.70
C PHE A 162 7.91 -5.40 -13.54
N MET A 163 8.08 -6.52 -12.82
CA MET A 163 9.05 -6.66 -11.75
C MET A 163 10.48 -6.51 -12.28
N LEU A 164 10.84 -7.19 -13.35
CA LEU A 164 12.18 -7.14 -13.94
C LEU A 164 12.47 -5.78 -14.58
N ALA A 165 11.54 -5.26 -15.40
CA ALA A 165 11.72 -3.95 -16.03
C ALA A 165 11.81 -2.83 -14.99
N GLY A 166 10.97 -2.86 -13.98
CA GLY A 166 11.01 -1.91 -12.87
C GLY A 166 12.30 -2.02 -12.06
N ALA A 167 12.77 -3.23 -11.73
CA ALA A 167 14.03 -3.44 -11.00
C ALA A 167 15.23 -2.92 -11.80
N PHE A 168 15.27 -3.19 -13.09
CA PHE A 168 16.32 -2.69 -13.97
C PHE A 168 16.29 -1.16 -14.11
N ALA A 169 15.11 -0.57 -14.30
CA ALA A 169 14.95 0.88 -14.34
C ALA A 169 15.34 1.53 -13.00
N THR A 170 14.99 0.91 -11.85
CA THR A 170 15.40 1.37 -10.52
C THR A 170 16.93 1.34 -10.38
N ALA A 171 17.58 0.25 -10.81
CA ALA A 171 19.03 0.13 -10.77
C ALA A 171 19.72 1.20 -11.63
N ILE A 172 19.26 1.41 -12.86
CA ILE A 172 19.78 2.49 -13.72
C ILE A 172 19.60 3.85 -13.05
N SER A 173 18.43 4.11 -12.48
CA SER A 173 18.13 5.40 -11.83
C SER A 173 19.04 5.65 -10.64
N LEU A 174 19.25 4.65 -9.78
CA LEU A 174 20.19 4.72 -8.65
C LEU A 174 21.63 4.99 -9.11
N LEU A 175 22.08 4.31 -10.16
CA LEU A 175 23.43 4.52 -10.71
C LEU A 175 23.57 5.91 -11.35
N CYS A 176 22.62 6.34 -12.17
CA CYS A 176 22.64 7.68 -12.76
C CYS A 176 22.59 8.77 -11.69
N LEU A 177 21.81 8.57 -10.65
CA LEU A 177 21.75 9.50 -9.50
C LEU A 177 23.08 9.54 -8.76
N ALA A 178 23.69 8.37 -8.46
CA ALA A 178 24.97 8.29 -7.74
C ALA A 178 26.14 8.93 -8.49
N TRP A 179 26.16 8.86 -9.82
CA TRP A 179 27.19 9.44 -10.70
C TRP A 179 26.75 10.74 -11.37
N THR A 180 25.76 11.45 -10.83
CA THR A 180 25.24 12.71 -11.40
C THR A 180 26.35 13.72 -11.73
N LYS A 181 27.28 13.96 -10.79
CA LYS A 181 28.37 14.95 -11.00
C LYS A 181 29.25 14.53 -12.17
N GLU A 182 29.70 13.28 -12.20
CA GLU A 182 30.57 12.77 -13.23
C GLU A 182 29.90 12.76 -14.60
N ILE A 183 28.63 12.34 -14.67
CA ILE A 183 27.89 12.31 -15.95
C ILE A 183 27.69 13.72 -16.49
N VAL A 184 27.24 14.66 -15.67
CA VAL A 184 26.95 16.03 -16.11
C VAL A 184 28.26 16.78 -16.41
N HIS A 185 29.28 16.64 -15.55
CA HIS A 185 30.59 17.27 -15.80
C HIS A 185 31.28 16.71 -17.04
N GLY A 186 31.25 15.39 -17.27
CA GLY A 186 31.78 14.76 -18.45
C GLY A 186 31.06 15.20 -19.72
N PHE A 187 29.74 15.21 -19.72
CA PHE A 187 28.94 15.63 -20.87
C PHE A 187 29.13 17.11 -21.20
N LEU A 188 28.98 18.00 -20.23
CA LEU A 188 29.11 19.44 -20.45
C LEU A 188 30.59 19.84 -20.65
N GLY A 189 31.54 19.14 -20.04
CA GLY A 189 32.98 19.33 -20.25
C GLY A 189 33.41 19.04 -21.69
N PHE A 190 32.76 18.09 -22.37
CA PHE A 190 32.99 17.85 -23.81
C PHE A 190 32.68 19.08 -24.68
N PHE A 191 31.73 19.93 -24.21
CA PHE A 191 31.41 21.23 -24.86
C PHE A 191 32.21 22.40 -24.27
N GLY A 192 33.25 22.15 -23.47
CA GLY A 192 34.13 23.19 -22.90
C GLY A 192 33.55 23.93 -21.68
N ALA A 193 32.51 23.42 -21.06
CA ALA A 193 31.94 24.04 -19.86
C ALA A 193 32.85 23.85 -18.64
N ASN A 194 33.03 24.91 -17.84
CA ASN A 194 33.76 24.80 -16.57
C ASN A 194 32.93 24.07 -15.53
N PRO A 195 33.42 22.96 -14.92
CA PRO A 195 32.72 22.20 -13.89
C PRO A 195 32.23 23.02 -12.69
N GLU A 196 32.97 24.05 -12.31
CA GLU A 196 32.60 24.90 -11.15
C GLU A 196 31.62 26.02 -11.51
N SER A 197 31.24 26.17 -12.78
CA SER A 197 30.27 27.18 -13.20
C SER A 197 28.90 26.96 -12.57
N HIS A 198 28.19 28.04 -12.28
CA HIS A 198 26.83 28.00 -11.76
C HIS A 198 25.87 27.21 -12.67
N GLY A 199 26.05 27.32 -14.01
CA GLY A 199 25.25 26.60 -14.99
C GLY A 199 25.41 25.08 -14.86
N VAL A 200 26.63 24.56 -14.71
CA VAL A 200 26.89 23.12 -14.52
C VAL A 200 26.30 22.61 -13.21
N LYS A 201 26.38 23.40 -12.13
CA LYS A 201 25.74 23.07 -10.84
C LYS A 201 24.22 22.97 -10.98
N VAL A 202 23.58 23.92 -11.67
CA VAL A 202 22.13 23.89 -11.94
C VAL A 202 21.76 22.68 -12.80
N CYS A 203 22.52 22.39 -13.87
CA CYS A 203 22.29 21.19 -14.69
C CYS A 203 22.41 19.88 -13.89
N SER A 204 23.37 19.80 -12.95
CA SER A 204 23.51 18.64 -12.06
C SER A 204 22.29 18.47 -11.15
N ILE A 205 21.76 19.57 -10.60
CA ILE A 205 20.55 19.55 -9.78
C ILE A 205 19.34 19.09 -10.62
N VAL A 206 19.15 19.65 -11.82
CA VAL A 206 18.04 19.29 -12.70
C VAL A 206 18.12 17.82 -13.11
N PHE A 207 19.32 17.35 -13.47
CA PHE A 207 19.56 15.95 -13.81
C PHE A 207 19.20 15.02 -12.63
N ALA A 208 19.65 15.36 -11.41
CA ALA A 208 19.33 14.59 -10.22
C ALA A 208 17.81 14.57 -9.95
N ILE A 209 17.11 15.70 -10.08
CA ILE A 209 15.64 15.76 -9.92
C ILE A 209 14.95 14.82 -10.90
N VAL A 210 15.31 14.86 -12.17
CA VAL A 210 14.73 13.96 -13.18
C VAL A 210 14.92 12.49 -12.78
N TRP A 211 16.13 12.12 -12.36
CA TRP A 211 16.41 10.73 -11.98
C TRP A 211 15.76 10.31 -10.66
N VAL A 212 15.50 11.23 -9.72
CA VAL A 212 14.67 10.94 -8.55
C VAL A 212 13.25 10.60 -8.97
N TYR A 213 12.63 11.36 -9.87
CA TYR A 213 11.30 11.04 -10.38
C TYR A 213 11.28 9.70 -11.12
N VAL A 214 12.27 9.41 -11.97
CA VAL A 214 12.37 8.11 -12.66
C VAL A 214 12.55 6.98 -11.64
N LEU A 215 13.38 7.18 -10.60
CA LEU A 215 13.58 6.23 -9.51
C LEU A 215 12.27 5.91 -8.80
N ASP A 216 11.53 6.93 -8.37
CA ASP A 216 10.27 6.77 -7.66
C ASP A 216 9.19 6.05 -8.50
N PHE A 217 9.11 6.35 -9.78
CA PHE A 217 8.21 5.66 -10.70
C PHE A 217 8.62 4.19 -10.91
N ALA A 218 9.92 3.93 -11.07
CA ALA A 218 10.46 2.59 -11.27
C ALA A 218 10.29 1.72 -10.01
N ILE A 219 10.65 2.23 -8.83
CA ILE A 219 10.57 1.49 -7.57
C ILE A 219 9.12 1.16 -7.19
N ASN A 220 8.17 2.07 -7.46
CA ASN A 220 6.75 1.81 -7.27
C ASN A 220 6.19 0.79 -8.26
N THR A 221 6.75 0.71 -9.49
CA THR A 221 6.41 -0.35 -10.46
C THR A 221 6.82 -1.72 -9.94
N VAL A 222 8.06 -1.85 -9.43
CA VAL A 222 8.53 -3.09 -8.80
C VAL A 222 7.65 -3.47 -7.61
N GLN A 223 7.37 -2.51 -6.73
CA GLN A 223 6.57 -2.73 -5.53
C GLN A 223 5.16 -3.25 -5.86
N ALA A 224 4.51 -2.66 -6.85
CA ALA A 224 3.18 -3.11 -7.31
C ALA A 224 3.25 -4.53 -7.88
N GLY A 225 4.27 -4.82 -8.72
CA GLY A 225 4.49 -6.13 -9.31
C GLY A 225 4.71 -7.22 -8.25
N ILE A 226 5.61 -6.98 -7.29
CA ILE A 226 5.92 -7.95 -6.23
C ILE A 226 4.68 -8.22 -5.35
N ARG A 227 3.94 -7.18 -4.95
CA ARG A 227 2.74 -7.35 -4.13
C ARG A 227 1.67 -8.17 -4.84
N ALA A 228 1.39 -7.86 -6.11
CA ALA A 228 0.46 -8.63 -6.92
C ALA A 228 0.95 -10.08 -7.12
N PHE A 229 2.25 -10.28 -7.34
CA PHE A 229 2.85 -11.61 -7.50
C PHE A 229 2.68 -12.48 -6.25
N ILE A 230 2.84 -11.89 -5.05
CA ILE A 230 2.61 -12.62 -3.79
C ILE A 230 1.16 -13.06 -3.68
N VAL A 231 0.21 -12.19 -4.01
CA VAL A 231 -1.22 -12.52 -3.96
C VAL A 231 -1.58 -13.59 -4.97
N ASP A 232 -1.03 -13.52 -6.19
CA ASP A 232 -1.35 -14.46 -7.28
C ASP A 232 -0.76 -15.88 -7.04
N TYR A 233 0.36 -16.01 -6.29
CA TYR A 233 1.12 -17.27 -6.15
C TYR A 233 1.13 -17.86 -4.74
N ALA A 234 0.63 -17.16 -3.74
CA ALA A 234 0.40 -17.74 -2.43
C ALA A 234 -0.96 -18.47 -2.43
N PRO A 235 -1.02 -19.75 -1.99
CA PRO A 235 -2.28 -20.47 -1.83
C PRO A 235 -3.27 -19.69 -0.97
N THR A 236 -4.56 -19.76 -1.28
CA THR A 236 -5.61 -19.00 -0.60
C THR A 236 -5.57 -19.19 0.93
N HIS A 237 -5.36 -20.43 1.39
CA HIS A 237 -5.26 -20.76 2.82
C HIS A 237 -3.91 -20.35 3.46
N GLN A 238 -2.88 -19.95 2.66
CA GLN A 238 -1.57 -19.50 3.14
C GLN A 238 -1.29 -18.01 2.86
N GLN A 239 -2.30 -17.23 2.46
CA GLN A 239 -2.13 -15.79 2.20
C GLN A 239 -1.65 -15.03 3.44
N GLU A 240 -2.14 -15.38 4.63
CA GLU A 240 -1.70 -14.79 5.89
C GLU A 240 -0.23 -15.10 6.18
N ASP A 241 0.21 -16.35 5.94
CA ASP A 241 1.59 -16.76 6.10
C ASP A 241 2.52 -16.02 5.14
N ALA A 242 2.11 -15.89 3.85
CA ALA A 242 2.86 -15.16 2.84
C ALA A 242 3.02 -13.67 3.23
N ASN A 243 1.95 -13.01 3.69
CA ASN A 243 2.00 -11.63 4.18
C ASN A 243 2.88 -11.48 5.43
N SER A 244 2.85 -12.47 6.32
CA SER A 244 3.72 -12.51 7.51
C SER A 244 5.19 -12.61 7.12
N TRP A 245 5.55 -13.49 6.16
CA TRP A 245 6.90 -13.56 5.62
C TRP A 245 7.31 -12.29 4.89
N ALA A 246 6.41 -11.69 4.11
CA ALA A 246 6.64 -10.39 3.48
C ALA A 246 7.02 -9.31 4.52
N GLY A 247 6.31 -9.26 5.65
CA GLY A 247 6.63 -8.35 6.76
C GLY A 247 8.00 -8.61 7.39
N ARG A 248 8.37 -9.87 7.59
CA ARG A 248 9.69 -10.26 8.12
C ARG A 248 10.82 -9.88 7.17
N VAL A 249 10.67 -10.21 5.89
CA VAL A 249 11.64 -9.89 4.84
C VAL A 249 11.79 -8.37 4.67
N THR A 250 10.69 -7.62 4.77
CA THR A 250 10.70 -6.14 4.82
C THR A 250 11.58 -5.64 5.98
N GLY A 251 11.36 -6.16 7.19
CA GLY A 251 12.14 -5.75 8.37
C GLY A 251 13.62 -6.08 8.25
N ILE A 252 13.96 -7.28 7.76
CA ILE A 252 15.34 -7.69 7.50
C ILE A 252 15.98 -6.79 6.43
N GLY A 253 15.26 -6.50 5.33
CA GLY A 253 15.74 -5.61 4.28
C GLY A 253 16.05 -4.20 4.78
N ASN A 254 15.19 -3.64 5.64
CA ASN A 254 15.43 -2.35 6.28
C ASN A 254 16.69 -2.37 7.17
N ILE A 255 16.84 -3.41 8.01
CA ILE A 255 18.03 -3.56 8.87
C ILE A 255 19.30 -3.64 8.02
N LEU A 256 19.32 -4.47 6.97
CA LEU A 256 20.47 -4.61 6.07
C LEU A 256 20.76 -3.30 5.31
N GLY A 257 19.73 -2.60 4.85
CA GLY A 257 19.88 -1.32 4.16
C GLY A 257 20.48 -0.24 5.05
N TYR A 258 19.95 -0.06 6.27
CA TYR A 258 20.50 0.93 7.21
C TYR A 258 21.84 0.52 7.80
N LEU A 259 22.10 -0.77 8.01
CA LEU A 259 23.42 -1.27 8.38
C LEU A 259 24.46 -0.92 7.31
N SER A 260 24.14 -1.17 6.04
CA SER A 260 25.00 -0.77 4.93
C SER A 260 25.24 0.74 4.90
N GLY A 261 24.20 1.55 5.16
CA GLY A 261 24.32 3.01 5.23
C GLY A 261 25.19 3.51 6.40
N TYR A 262 25.25 2.78 7.50
CA TYR A 262 26.11 3.09 8.66
C TYR A 262 27.57 2.71 8.44
N MET A 263 27.84 1.55 7.80
CA MET A 263 29.20 1.06 7.55
C MET A 263 29.99 2.02 6.66
N ASN A 264 31.32 2.09 6.83
CA ASN A 264 32.18 2.86 5.94
C ASN A 264 32.46 2.05 4.66
N LEU A 265 31.51 2.07 3.74
CA LEU A 265 31.55 1.24 2.53
C LEU A 265 32.69 1.59 1.56
N PRO A 266 33.06 2.86 1.33
CA PRO A 266 34.21 3.18 0.49
C PRO A 266 35.53 2.58 0.98
N HIS A 267 35.68 2.40 2.30
CA HIS A 267 36.85 1.72 2.87
C HIS A 267 36.80 0.20 2.69
N ILE A 268 35.60 -0.39 2.73
CA ILE A 268 35.40 -1.84 2.61
C ILE A 268 35.41 -2.28 1.16
N PHE A 269 34.77 -1.49 0.28
CA PHE A 269 34.61 -1.77 -1.15
C PHE A 269 35.11 -0.60 -2.03
N PRO A 270 36.41 -0.24 -1.99
CA PRO A 270 36.92 0.95 -2.68
C PRO A 270 36.78 0.86 -4.23
N TRP A 271 36.65 -0.34 -4.76
CA TRP A 271 36.47 -0.60 -6.18
C TRP A 271 35.03 -0.36 -6.70
N LEU A 272 34.03 -0.26 -5.81
CA LEU A 272 32.64 0.03 -6.19
C LEU A 272 32.36 1.53 -6.28
N GLY A 273 33.15 2.39 -5.62
CA GLY A 273 32.97 3.82 -5.65
C GLY A 273 33.73 4.54 -4.55
N ASN A 274 33.95 5.84 -4.75
CA ASN A 274 34.75 6.68 -3.83
C ASN A 274 33.90 7.42 -2.79
N THR A 275 32.56 7.31 -2.83
CA THR A 275 31.64 7.93 -1.86
C THR A 275 30.68 6.89 -1.30
N GLN A 276 30.22 7.11 -0.06
CA GLN A 276 29.25 6.25 0.61
C GLN A 276 28.01 6.01 -0.26
N PHE A 277 27.46 7.07 -0.85
CA PHE A 277 26.24 7.00 -1.64
C PHE A 277 26.40 6.14 -2.92
N LYS A 278 27.55 6.23 -3.61
CA LYS A 278 27.84 5.41 -4.81
C LYS A 278 27.82 3.92 -4.48
N VAL A 279 28.53 3.52 -3.43
CA VAL A 279 28.61 2.11 -3.04
C VAL A 279 27.25 1.60 -2.58
N LEU A 280 26.48 2.41 -1.82
CA LEU A 280 25.11 2.07 -1.43
C LEU A 280 24.20 1.86 -2.63
N CYS A 281 24.23 2.73 -3.64
CA CYS A 281 23.41 2.59 -4.83
C CYS A 281 23.74 1.31 -5.62
N VAL A 282 25.04 0.92 -5.68
CA VAL A 282 25.43 -0.36 -6.29
C VAL A 282 24.89 -1.54 -5.49
N ILE A 283 25.06 -1.55 -4.17
CA ILE A 283 24.54 -2.62 -3.28
C ILE A 283 23.03 -2.73 -3.42
N ALA A 284 22.31 -1.62 -3.37
CA ALA A 284 20.85 -1.59 -3.52
C ALA A 284 20.42 -2.13 -4.89
N SER A 285 21.10 -1.72 -5.97
CA SER A 285 20.82 -2.19 -7.34
C SER A 285 21.03 -3.69 -7.49
N VAL A 286 22.17 -4.21 -7.01
CA VAL A 286 22.49 -5.64 -7.05
C VAL A 286 21.52 -6.45 -6.18
N SER A 287 21.19 -5.97 -4.98
CA SER A 287 20.26 -6.63 -4.08
C SER A 287 18.86 -6.70 -4.67
N LEU A 288 18.34 -5.59 -5.21
CA LEU A 288 17.02 -5.54 -5.82
C LEU A 288 16.95 -6.44 -7.07
N CYS A 289 17.85 -6.27 -8.01
CA CYS A 289 17.86 -7.08 -9.23
C CYS A 289 18.07 -8.56 -8.93
N GLY A 290 19.01 -8.90 -8.01
CA GLY A 290 19.32 -10.26 -7.64
C GLY A 290 18.12 -10.96 -6.98
N THR A 291 17.47 -10.32 -6.01
CA THR A 291 16.30 -10.88 -5.33
C THR A 291 15.10 -11.04 -6.25
N VAL A 292 14.83 -10.07 -7.12
CA VAL A 292 13.73 -10.15 -8.10
C VAL A 292 14.01 -11.24 -9.14
N VAL A 293 15.24 -11.38 -9.63
CA VAL A 293 15.63 -12.46 -10.55
C VAL A 293 15.49 -13.83 -9.88
N ILE A 294 15.97 -14.00 -8.65
CA ILE A 294 15.85 -15.27 -7.90
C ILE A 294 14.38 -15.65 -7.74
N THR A 295 13.54 -14.71 -7.30
CA THR A 295 12.10 -14.92 -7.15
C THR A 295 11.47 -15.33 -8.48
N SER A 296 11.77 -14.63 -9.58
CA SER A 296 11.18 -14.86 -10.91
C SER A 296 11.65 -16.17 -11.55
N LEU A 297 12.88 -16.62 -11.28
CA LEU A 297 13.40 -17.90 -11.79
C LEU A 297 12.88 -19.09 -11.01
N TYR A 298 12.73 -18.97 -9.69
CA TYR A 298 12.25 -20.07 -8.85
C TYR A 298 10.74 -20.28 -8.99
N ILE A 299 9.97 -19.18 -9.03
CA ILE A 299 8.52 -19.20 -9.16
C ILE A 299 8.17 -18.77 -10.58
N ARG A 300 7.90 -19.77 -11.43
CA ARG A 300 7.55 -19.53 -12.84
C ARG A 300 6.06 -19.17 -12.93
N GLU A 301 5.77 -18.05 -13.56
CA GLU A 301 4.39 -17.69 -13.92
C GLU A 301 3.86 -18.61 -15.02
N ARG A 302 2.54 -18.89 -15.00
CA ARG A 302 1.86 -19.52 -16.12
C ARG A 302 1.85 -18.58 -17.32
N ASP A 303 1.89 -19.14 -18.54
CA ASP A 303 1.77 -18.34 -19.75
C ASP A 303 0.39 -17.68 -19.81
N PRO A 304 0.28 -16.34 -19.72
CA PRO A 304 -1.01 -15.64 -19.74
C PRO A 304 -1.78 -15.79 -21.06
N ARG A 305 -1.14 -16.29 -22.12
CA ARG A 305 -1.79 -16.56 -23.41
C ARG A 305 -2.74 -17.74 -23.33
N LEU A 306 -2.56 -18.61 -22.32
CA LEU A 306 -3.42 -19.76 -22.05
C LEU A 306 -4.65 -19.37 -21.19
N GLU A 307 -4.60 -18.24 -20.52
CA GLU A 307 -5.75 -17.66 -19.83
C GLU A 307 -6.59 -16.93 -20.87
N GLY A 308 -7.90 -17.15 -20.93
CA GLY A 308 -8.85 -16.59 -21.91
C GLY A 308 -8.61 -15.13 -22.39
N PRO A 309 -9.46 -14.53 -23.20
CA PRO A 309 -9.26 -13.18 -23.72
C PRO A 309 -9.14 -12.17 -22.56
N PRO A 310 -8.33 -11.09 -22.71
CA PRO A 310 -8.23 -10.04 -21.70
C PRO A 310 -9.63 -9.48 -21.43
N SER A 311 -9.91 -9.12 -20.18
CA SER A 311 -11.17 -8.44 -19.86
C SER A 311 -11.27 -7.16 -20.69
N ASP A 312 -12.35 -7.00 -21.45
CA ASP A 312 -12.61 -5.79 -22.29
C ASP A 312 -12.73 -4.50 -21.46
N ALA A 313 -12.73 -4.60 -20.15
CA ALA A 313 -12.74 -3.51 -19.22
C ALA A 313 -11.32 -2.94 -19.02
N ASN A 314 -10.81 -2.21 -20.03
CA ASN A 314 -9.72 -1.27 -19.84
C ASN A 314 -10.32 0.11 -19.49
N PRO A 315 -10.65 0.41 -18.22
CA PRO A 315 -11.02 1.76 -17.86
C PRO A 315 -9.80 2.62 -18.12
N GLY A 316 -9.90 3.65 -18.95
CA GLY A 316 -8.84 4.62 -19.12
C GLY A 316 -8.39 5.14 -17.74
N ILE A 317 -7.10 5.51 -17.58
CA ILE A 317 -6.53 5.98 -16.31
C ILE A 317 -7.45 7.02 -15.63
N LEU A 318 -7.97 7.97 -16.38
CA LEU A 318 -8.85 9.03 -15.87
C LEU A 318 -10.19 8.46 -15.34
N SER A 319 -10.77 7.48 -16.04
CA SER A 319 -12.02 6.83 -15.59
C SER A 319 -11.80 6.03 -14.30
N PHE A 320 -10.66 5.36 -14.16
CA PHE A 320 -10.26 4.68 -12.94
C PHE A 320 -10.16 5.66 -11.75
N PHE A 321 -9.40 6.77 -11.89
CA PHE A 321 -9.31 7.76 -10.81
C PHE A 321 -10.64 8.41 -10.48
N ARG A 322 -11.48 8.69 -11.48
CA ARG A 322 -12.85 9.19 -11.26
C ARG A 322 -13.69 8.18 -10.48
N GLN A 323 -13.57 6.90 -10.80
CA GLN A 323 -14.29 5.83 -10.10
C GLN A 323 -13.79 5.67 -8.66
N VAL A 324 -12.46 5.66 -8.45
CA VAL A 324 -11.84 5.67 -7.11
C VAL A 324 -12.33 6.87 -6.29
N PHE A 325 -12.33 8.07 -6.87
CA PHE A 325 -12.80 9.27 -6.18
C PHE A 325 -14.28 9.22 -5.81
N ASN A 326 -15.12 8.71 -6.71
CA ASN A 326 -16.54 8.51 -6.44
C ASN A 326 -16.78 7.45 -5.36
N SER A 327 -15.90 6.45 -5.26
CA SER A 327 -15.99 5.38 -4.25
C SER A 327 -15.60 5.85 -2.85
N ILE A 328 -14.89 6.97 -2.68
CA ILE A 328 -14.58 7.55 -1.36
C ILE A 328 -15.85 7.81 -0.54
N ARG A 329 -16.92 8.27 -1.18
CA ARG A 329 -18.21 8.55 -0.52
C ARG A 329 -18.95 7.29 -0.10
N ARG A 330 -18.62 6.14 -0.69
CA ARG A 330 -19.26 4.83 -0.44
C ARG A 330 -18.45 3.94 0.49
N LEU A 331 -17.31 4.43 1.00
CA LEU A 331 -16.48 3.66 1.93
C LEU A 331 -17.30 3.24 3.16
N PRO A 332 -17.12 1.98 3.62
CA PRO A 332 -17.64 1.52 4.89
C PRO A 332 -17.28 2.48 6.03
N PRO A 333 -18.19 2.71 7.00
CA PRO A 333 -17.99 3.74 8.03
C PRO A 333 -16.70 3.58 8.83
N GLN A 334 -16.30 2.35 9.15
CA GLN A 334 -15.08 2.06 9.88
C GLN A 334 -13.84 2.28 9.01
N SER A 335 -13.84 1.75 7.78
CA SER A 335 -12.76 1.94 6.82
C SER A 335 -12.55 3.42 6.46
N ARG A 336 -13.65 4.19 6.36
CA ARG A 336 -13.58 5.65 6.17
C ARG A 336 -12.85 6.34 7.32
N LYS A 337 -13.17 6.00 8.57
CA LYS A 337 -12.49 6.57 9.75
C LYS A 337 -11.01 6.17 9.79
N VAL A 338 -10.68 4.93 9.42
CA VAL A 338 -9.28 4.50 9.30
C VAL A 338 -8.55 5.34 8.25
N CYS A 339 -9.16 5.64 7.10
CA CYS A 339 -8.58 6.52 6.09
C CYS A 339 -8.40 7.96 6.60
N GLU A 340 -9.35 8.49 7.39
CA GLU A 340 -9.21 9.82 8.03
C GLU A 340 -8.01 9.86 8.99
N VAL A 341 -7.83 8.82 9.82
CA VAL A 341 -6.66 8.70 10.69
C VAL A 341 -5.37 8.63 9.88
N GLN A 342 -5.32 7.78 8.86
CA GLN A 342 -4.14 7.59 8.02
C GLN A 342 -3.74 8.88 7.32
N PHE A 343 -4.69 9.69 6.89
CA PHE A 343 -4.41 10.99 6.26
C PHE A 343 -3.54 11.88 7.17
N PHE A 344 -3.92 12.05 8.42
CA PHE A 344 -3.12 12.89 9.34
C PHE A 344 -1.86 12.18 9.85
N ASN A 345 -1.91 10.88 10.03
CA ASN A 345 -0.77 10.08 10.46
C ASN A 345 0.39 10.15 9.45
N TRP A 346 0.11 9.94 8.16
CA TRP A 346 1.14 9.98 7.11
C TRP A 346 1.65 11.39 6.80
N MET A 347 0.84 12.42 7.10
CA MET A 347 1.34 13.79 7.09
C MET A 347 2.46 13.98 8.14
N GLY A 348 2.34 13.31 9.29
CA GLY A 348 3.36 13.32 10.33
C GLY A 348 4.60 12.48 9.98
N TRP A 349 4.39 11.27 9.48
CA TRP A 349 5.48 10.35 9.16
C TRP A 349 6.40 10.83 8.04
N PHE A 350 5.88 11.58 7.09
CA PHE A 350 6.66 12.09 5.97
C PHE A 350 7.91 12.85 6.44
N GLY A 351 7.75 13.80 7.35
CA GLY A 351 8.86 14.60 7.88
C GLY A 351 9.92 13.75 8.58
N PHE A 352 9.49 12.75 9.35
CA PHE A 352 10.41 11.82 10.00
C PHE A 352 11.19 10.98 8.98
N LEU A 353 10.51 10.31 8.08
CA LEU A 353 11.14 9.38 7.14
C LEU A 353 12.17 10.04 6.22
N PHE A 354 11.89 11.25 5.73
CA PHE A 354 12.75 11.90 4.74
C PHE A 354 13.81 12.84 5.33
N TYR A 355 13.65 13.30 6.58
CA TYR A 355 14.54 14.32 7.12
C TYR A 355 15.21 13.96 8.45
N ILE A 356 14.89 12.83 9.08
CA ILE A 356 15.46 12.46 10.38
C ILE A 356 16.99 12.32 10.32
N THR A 357 17.54 11.73 9.25
CA THR A 357 18.98 11.62 9.03
C THR A 357 19.64 12.98 8.95
N THR A 358 19.02 13.91 8.21
CA THR A 358 19.52 15.28 8.09
C THR A 358 19.46 16.02 9.44
N TRP A 359 18.41 15.81 10.24
CA TRP A 359 18.30 16.42 11.57
C TRP A 359 19.36 15.91 12.54
N ILE A 360 19.57 14.59 12.59
CA ILE A 360 20.59 13.98 13.43
C ILE A 360 21.99 14.37 12.95
N GLY A 361 22.19 14.42 11.64
CA GLY A 361 23.41 14.91 11.02
C GLY A 361 23.70 16.35 11.41
N GLN A 362 22.70 17.23 11.43
CA GLN A 362 22.86 18.63 11.89
C GLN A 362 23.33 18.69 13.36
N LEU A 363 22.75 17.89 14.24
CA LEU A 363 23.19 17.79 15.63
C LEU A 363 24.65 17.33 15.75
N HIS A 364 25.10 16.44 14.85
CA HIS A 364 26.46 15.93 14.83
C HIS A 364 27.47 16.98 14.34
N VAL A 365 27.14 17.73 13.27
CA VAL A 365 28.08 18.70 12.70
C VAL A 365 28.10 20.03 13.48
N ASN A 366 27.10 20.36 14.28
CA ASN A 366 27.03 21.64 15.00
C ASN A 366 28.29 21.97 15.81
N PRO A 367 28.84 21.07 16.66
CA PRO A 367 30.07 21.37 17.42
C PRO A 367 31.27 21.63 16.50
N TYR A 368 31.38 20.86 15.42
CA TYR A 368 32.46 20.98 14.46
C TYR A 368 32.41 22.33 13.71
N PHE A 369 31.22 22.74 13.23
CA PHE A 369 31.05 24.01 12.52
C PHE A 369 31.22 25.26 13.44
N VAL A 370 30.93 25.13 14.73
CA VAL A 370 31.20 26.20 15.70
C VAL A 370 32.70 26.37 15.91
N LEU A 371 33.47 25.28 15.95
CA LEU A 371 34.91 25.31 16.17
C LEU A 371 35.70 25.73 14.91
N HIS A 372 35.14 25.51 13.73
CA HIS A 372 35.80 25.75 12.43
C HIS A 372 34.87 26.57 11.53
N PRO A 373 34.84 27.94 11.68
CA PRO A 373 33.95 28.77 10.89
C PRO A 373 34.35 28.90 9.40
N ASP A 374 35.62 28.71 9.08
CA ASP A 374 36.19 28.92 7.73
C ASP A 374 36.45 27.62 6.98
N LEU A 375 35.47 26.71 6.96
CA LEU A 375 35.59 25.41 6.26
C LEU A 375 35.45 25.58 4.73
N THR A 376 36.28 24.84 4.02
CA THR A 376 36.12 24.68 2.58
C THR A 376 34.88 23.84 2.23
N PRO A 377 34.28 23.99 1.05
CA PRO A 377 33.15 23.18 0.62
C PRO A 377 33.41 21.67 0.70
N ALA A 378 34.64 21.22 0.44
CA ALA A 378 35.03 19.81 0.52
C ALA A 378 35.04 19.28 1.96
N GLU A 379 35.49 20.10 2.92
CA GLU A 379 35.47 19.75 4.35
C GLU A 379 34.05 19.70 4.89
N ILE A 380 33.18 20.61 4.45
CA ILE A 380 31.75 20.60 4.78
C ILE A 380 31.10 19.32 4.24
N ASP A 381 31.40 18.94 2.97
CA ASP A 381 30.84 17.73 2.37
C ASP A 381 31.28 16.46 3.14
N LYS A 382 32.55 16.38 3.52
CA LYS A 382 33.09 15.27 4.32
C LYS A 382 32.45 15.19 5.71
N ALA A 383 32.29 16.33 6.39
CA ALA A 383 31.61 16.37 7.70
C ALA A 383 30.15 15.90 7.60
N TRP A 384 29.46 16.27 6.54
CA TRP A 384 28.08 15.80 6.27
C TRP A 384 28.00 14.32 5.88
N GLU A 385 29.01 13.77 5.21
CA GLU A 385 29.07 12.33 4.91
C GLU A 385 29.18 11.52 6.20
N ASP A 386 30.07 11.90 7.12
CA ASP A 386 30.18 11.27 8.43
C ASP A 386 28.91 11.46 9.28
N ALA A 387 28.33 12.65 9.27
CA ALA A 387 27.08 12.94 9.96
C ALA A 387 25.89 12.09 9.43
N THR A 388 25.84 11.86 8.11
CA THR A 388 24.82 11.01 7.49
C THR A 388 24.92 9.56 7.97
N ARG A 389 26.15 9.06 8.17
CA ARG A 389 26.37 7.72 8.75
C ARG A 389 25.82 7.63 10.17
N VAL A 390 26.03 8.67 11.01
CA VAL A 390 25.46 8.75 12.36
C VAL A 390 23.94 8.78 12.32
N GLY A 391 23.34 9.55 11.41
CA GLY A 391 21.89 9.57 11.20
C GLY A 391 21.33 8.23 10.73
N THR A 392 22.07 7.52 9.88
CA THR A 392 21.67 6.19 9.39
C THR A 392 21.79 5.13 10.49
N PHE A 393 22.75 5.26 11.42
CA PHE A 393 22.81 4.41 12.62
C PHE A 393 21.54 4.56 13.48
N ALA A 394 21.02 5.77 13.62
CA ALA A 394 19.75 5.98 14.33
C ALA A 394 18.56 5.31 13.61
N LEU A 395 18.54 5.32 12.28
CA LEU A 395 17.55 4.56 11.50
C LEU A 395 17.74 3.05 11.61
N LEU A 396 18.97 2.57 11.81
CA LEU A 396 19.21 1.16 12.12
C LEU A 396 18.57 0.78 13.46
N MET A 397 18.71 1.61 14.49
CA MET A 397 18.05 1.39 15.80
C MET A 397 16.53 1.44 15.65
N PHE A 398 16.00 2.37 14.89
CA PHE A 398 14.59 2.44 14.51
C PHE A 398 14.12 1.14 13.83
N ALA A 399 14.88 0.61 12.87
CA ALA A 399 14.52 -0.63 12.16
C ALA A 399 14.52 -1.85 13.09
N PHE A 400 15.51 -1.98 13.99
CA PHE A 400 15.53 -3.05 14.99
C PHE A 400 14.33 -2.99 15.91
N THR A 401 14.01 -1.80 16.44
CA THR A 401 12.88 -1.63 17.35
C THR A 401 11.56 -1.86 16.64
N SER A 402 11.42 -1.37 15.42
CA SER A 402 10.23 -1.60 14.58
C SER A 402 10.04 -3.09 14.27
N PHE A 403 11.12 -3.78 13.90
CA PHE A 403 11.08 -5.22 13.62
C PHE A 403 10.69 -6.02 14.86
N ALA A 404 11.32 -5.76 16.00
CA ALA A 404 10.99 -6.40 17.27
C ALA A 404 9.53 -6.11 17.68
N SER A 405 9.07 -4.87 17.51
CA SER A 405 7.69 -4.48 17.82
C SER A 405 6.67 -5.19 16.91
N ASN A 406 6.95 -5.32 15.62
CA ASN A 406 6.12 -6.09 14.70
C ASN A 406 6.01 -7.57 15.08
N MET A 407 7.06 -8.13 15.69
CA MET A 407 7.05 -9.51 16.18
C MET A 407 6.28 -9.66 17.51
N LEU A 408 6.40 -8.69 18.42
CA LEU A 408 5.92 -8.82 19.79
C LEU A 408 4.50 -8.27 20.01
N LEU A 409 4.15 -7.16 19.34
CA LEU A 409 2.86 -6.48 19.57
C LEU A 409 1.62 -7.35 19.30
N PRO A 410 1.57 -8.23 18.28
CA PRO A 410 0.42 -9.09 18.07
C PRO A 410 0.09 -10.02 19.24
N PHE A 411 1.09 -10.35 20.08
CA PHE A 411 0.87 -11.16 21.29
C PHE A 411 0.38 -10.36 22.50
N LEU A 412 0.63 -9.05 22.52
CA LEU A 412 0.26 -8.16 23.63
C LEU A 412 -1.11 -7.51 23.45
N VAL A 413 -1.51 -7.30 22.19
CA VAL A 413 -2.72 -6.56 21.81
C VAL A 413 -3.87 -7.52 21.60
N ILE A 414 -5.06 -7.19 22.16
CA ILE A 414 -6.27 -7.97 21.95
C ILE A 414 -6.82 -7.69 20.55
N PRO A 415 -7.14 -8.72 19.74
CA PRO A 415 -7.77 -8.56 18.44
C PRO A 415 -9.13 -7.85 18.55
N SER A 416 -9.41 -6.90 17.66
CA SER A 416 -10.68 -6.17 17.67
C SER A 416 -11.87 -6.99 17.16
N TYR A 417 -11.64 -8.14 16.55
CA TYR A 417 -12.66 -9.02 15.99
C TYR A 417 -12.26 -10.48 16.20
N SER A 418 -13.17 -11.21 16.84
CA SER A 418 -13.13 -12.68 16.92
C SER A 418 -14.25 -13.20 16.04
N ALA A 419 -13.91 -13.92 14.97
CA ALA A 419 -14.92 -14.59 14.16
C ALA A 419 -15.75 -15.53 15.06
N PRO A 420 -17.11 -15.50 14.99
CA PRO A 420 -17.90 -16.48 15.71
C PRO A 420 -17.56 -17.88 15.21
N PRO A 421 -17.47 -18.87 16.09
CA PRO A 421 -17.14 -20.24 15.69
C PRO A 421 -18.14 -20.71 14.62
N PRO A 422 -17.67 -21.44 13.58
CA PRO A 422 -18.56 -21.98 12.57
C PRO A 422 -19.62 -22.84 13.25
N LYS A 423 -20.89 -22.56 12.97
CA LYS A 423 -22.00 -23.41 13.42
C LYS A 423 -21.93 -24.68 12.56
N THR A 424 -21.23 -25.69 13.06
CA THR A 424 -21.32 -27.03 12.49
C THR A 424 -22.76 -27.53 12.62
N PRO A 425 -23.36 -28.10 11.54
CA PRO A 425 -24.60 -28.83 11.68
C PRO A 425 -24.38 -29.96 12.70
N SER A 426 -25.31 -30.12 13.61
CA SER A 426 -25.27 -31.09 14.71
C SER A 426 -25.23 -32.54 14.16
N THR A 427 -24.07 -33.05 13.91
CA THR A 427 -23.79 -34.48 13.92
C THR A 427 -23.07 -34.77 15.23
N PRO A 428 -23.47 -35.78 16.03
CA PRO A 428 -22.82 -36.06 17.30
C PRO A 428 -21.46 -36.70 17.01
N GLN A 429 -20.42 -35.91 17.04
CA GLN A 429 -19.04 -36.38 17.05
C GLN A 429 -18.35 -35.88 18.31
N HIS A 430 -17.58 -36.76 18.89
CA HIS A 430 -16.79 -36.67 20.10
C HIS A 430 -16.24 -35.25 20.35
N HIS A 431 -16.42 -34.73 21.56
CA HIS A 431 -15.88 -33.49 22.05
C HIS A 431 -14.36 -33.43 21.95
N THR A 432 -13.84 -32.78 20.90
CA THR A 432 -12.53 -32.16 20.94
C THR A 432 -12.72 -30.71 21.41
N PRO A 433 -11.94 -30.22 22.39
CA PRO A 433 -12.05 -28.85 22.87
C PRO A 433 -11.78 -27.86 21.72
N GLY A 434 -12.65 -26.83 21.63
CA GLY A 434 -12.67 -25.86 20.57
C GLY A 434 -11.30 -25.21 20.30
N THR A 435 -10.97 -25.10 19.02
CA THR A 435 -9.79 -24.39 18.50
C THR A 435 -9.87 -22.92 18.90
N PRO A 436 -8.89 -22.38 19.63
CA PRO A 436 -8.84 -20.96 19.94
C PRO A 436 -8.61 -20.16 18.64
N GLY A 437 -9.47 -19.17 18.37
CA GLY A 437 -9.34 -18.31 17.22
C GLY A 437 -8.04 -17.48 17.22
N THR A 438 -7.66 -16.97 16.07
CA THR A 438 -6.63 -15.96 15.75
C THR A 438 -5.23 -16.10 16.37
N LEU A 439 -5.08 -16.42 17.66
CA LEU A 439 -3.79 -16.65 18.30
C LEU A 439 -3.10 -17.92 17.81
N SER A 440 -3.88 -18.98 17.53
CA SER A 440 -3.36 -20.22 16.96
C SER A 440 -2.83 -20.00 15.54
N ALA A 441 -3.51 -19.19 14.74
CA ALA A 441 -3.05 -18.80 13.40
C ALA A 441 -1.75 -17.97 13.46
N SER A 442 -1.64 -17.04 14.44
CA SER A 442 -0.41 -16.27 14.65
C SER A 442 0.79 -17.14 15.05
N ILE A 443 0.56 -18.16 15.90
CA ILE A 443 1.65 -19.08 16.34
C ILE A 443 2.09 -19.98 15.18
N THR A 444 1.15 -20.53 14.41
CA THR A 444 1.48 -21.36 13.25
C THR A 444 2.17 -20.56 12.16
N SER A 445 1.83 -19.27 12.00
CA SER A 445 2.55 -18.38 11.08
C SER A 445 3.96 -18.02 11.54
N PHE A 446 4.25 -18.05 12.86
CA PHE A 446 5.60 -17.84 13.38
C PHE A 446 6.53 -19.05 13.23
N PHE A 447 5.98 -20.28 13.32
CA PHE A 447 6.73 -21.52 13.24
C PHE A 447 6.09 -22.53 12.29
N PRO A 448 5.96 -22.21 11.00
CA PRO A 448 5.20 -23.04 10.04
C PRO A 448 5.87 -24.41 9.75
N SER A 449 7.14 -24.60 10.13
CA SER A 449 7.90 -25.83 9.90
C SER A 449 8.08 -26.70 11.16
N ALA A 450 7.51 -26.29 12.30
CA ALA A 450 7.56 -27.13 13.49
C ALA A 450 6.63 -28.33 13.33
N PRO A 451 7.06 -29.57 13.62
CA PRO A 451 6.15 -30.70 13.73
C PRO A 451 5.05 -30.34 14.70
N SER A 452 3.78 -30.68 14.35
CA SER A 452 2.62 -30.32 15.17
C SER A 452 2.90 -30.59 16.64
N PRO A 453 2.95 -29.54 17.49
CA PRO A 453 3.32 -29.71 18.90
C PRO A 453 2.29 -30.64 19.54
N SER A 454 2.75 -31.49 20.47
CA SER A 454 1.86 -32.34 21.23
C SER A 454 0.70 -31.50 21.79
N PRO A 455 -0.56 -32.01 21.82
CA PRO A 455 -1.73 -31.23 22.28
C PRO A 455 -1.52 -30.53 23.61
N THR A 456 -0.69 -31.09 24.48
CA THR A 456 -0.30 -30.53 25.78
C THR A 456 0.67 -29.34 25.66
N LEU A 457 1.61 -29.34 24.72
CA LEU A 457 2.54 -28.25 24.50
C LEU A 457 1.82 -27.06 23.84
N HIS A 458 0.95 -27.33 22.87
CA HIS A 458 0.12 -26.31 22.23
C HIS A 458 -0.81 -25.62 23.24
N ALA A 459 -1.47 -26.38 24.12
CA ALA A 459 -2.33 -25.83 25.18
C ALA A 459 -1.54 -25.04 26.24
N ARG A 460 -0.28 -25.39 26.52
CA ARG A 460 0.58 -24.61 27.42
C ARG A 460 1.03 -23.29 26.76
N LEU A 461 1.40 -23.36 25.49
CA LEU A 461 1.84 -22.18 24.74
C LEU A 461 0.70 -21.16 24.55
N THR A 462 -0.50 -21.61 24.21
CA THR A 462 -1.68 -20.74 24.12
C THR A 462 -2.03 -20.10 25.47
N ARG A 463 -1.97 -20.85 26.58
CA ARG A 463 -2.18 -20.27 27.92
C ARG A 463 -1.13 -19.23 28.30
N LEU A 464 0.15 -19.46 27.95
CA LEU A 464 1.21 -18.48 28.19
C LEU A 464 0.97 -17.20 27.37
N LEU A 465 0.56 -17.33 26.12
CA LEU A 465 0.24 -16.19 25.26
C LEU A 465 -0.99 -15.42 25.73
N ASP A 466 -2.04 -16.12 26.18
CA ASP A 466 -3.21 -15.49 26.79
C ASP A 466 -2.85 -14.71 28.07
N LEU A 467 -1.86 -15.17 28.82
CA LEU A 467 -1.31 -14.47 29.99
C LEU A 467 -0.51 -13.21 29.60
N CYS A 468 0.12 -13.20 28.43
CA CYS A 468 0.85 -12.05 27.92
C CYS A 468 -0.08 -10.94 27.38
N GLN A 469 -1.33 -11.26 27.06
CA GLN A 469 -2.28 -10.26 26.55
C GLN A 469 -2.64 -9.23 27.63
N ILE A 470 -2.48 -7.96 27.28
CA ILE A 470 -2.86 -6.86 28.15
C ILE A 470 -4.36 -6.59 27.96
N LYS A 471 -5.19 -7.00 28.91
CA LYS A 471 -6.66 -7.02 28.81
C LYS A 471 -7.32 -5.69 28.43
N TRP A 472 -6.71 -4.56 28.69
CA TRP A 472 -7.22 -3.24 28.31
C TRP A 472 -6.66 -2.73 26.97
N LEU A 473 -5.61 -3.35 26.43
CA LEU A 473 -4.90 -2.90 25.24
C LEU A 473 -5.55 -3.51 23.99
N THR A 474 -6.64 -2.91 23.55
CA THR A 474 -7.25 -3.23 22.25
C THR A 474 -6.42 -2.66 21.10
N LEU A 475 -6.59 -3.18 19.89
CA LEU A 475 -5.86 -2.70 18.71
C LEU A 475 -6.06 -1.19 18.49
N ARG A 476 -7.28 -0.69 18.66
CA ARG A 476 -7.58 0.75 18.59
C ARG A 476 -6.80 1.56 19.63
N ARG A 477 -6.79 1.09 20.90
CA ARG A 477 -6.08 1.79 21.99
C ARG A 477 -4.57 1.77 21.78
N ALA A 478 -4.02 0.64 21.32
CA ALA A 478 -2.62 0.52 20.97
C ALA A 478 -2.25 1.53 19.86
N TRP A 479 -3.08 1.64 18.82
CA TRP A 479 -2.88 2.58 17.73
C TRP A 479 -3.03 4.04 18.20
N LEU A 480 -4.01 4.35 19.04
CA LEU A 480 -4.15 5.68 19.67
C LEU A 480 -2.88 6.06 20.47
N LEU A 481 -2.40 5.15 21.33
CA LEU A 481 -1.21 5.38 22.13
C LEU A 481 0.04 5.57 21.27
N SER A 482 0.13 4.86 20.13
CA SER A 482 1.24 5.03 19.19
C SER A 482 1.30 6.44 18.59
N HIS A 483 0.15 7.04 18.25
CA HIS A 483 0.11 8.41 17.77
C HIS A 483 0.54 9.41 18.85
N ILE A 484 0.08 9.21 20.10
CA ILE A 484 0.48 10.05 21.22
C ILE A 484 1.99 9.92 21.48
N LEU A 485 2.52 8.67 21.47
CA LEU A 485 3.95 8.44 21.65
C LEU A 485 4.78 9.12 20.55
N PHE A 486 4.36 8.99 19.28
CA PHE A 486 5.02 9.67 18.17
C PHE A 486 5.00 11.21 18.36
N ALA A 487 3.85 11.77 18.73
CA ALA A 487 3.74 13.21 18.98
C ALA A 487 4.64 13.69 20.13
N VAL A 488 4.72 12.93 21.23
CA VAL A 488 5.63 13.21 22.36
C VAL A 488 7.08 13.14 21.91
N CYS A 489 7.46 12.11 21.12
CA CYS A 489 8.79 12.02 20.55
C CYS A 489 9.12 13.23 19.65
N MET A 490 8.20 13.66 18.80
CA MET A 490 8.43 14.85 17.96
C MET A 490 8.51 16.15 18.78
N ALA A 491 7.70 16.30 19.82
CA ALA A 491 7.78 17.42 20.73
C ALA A 491 9.10 17.41 21.54
N SER A 492 9.61 16.25 21.95
CA SER A 492 10.88 16.16 22.68
C SER A 492 12.11 16.64 21.88
N THR A 493 11.99 16.81 20.55
CA THR A 493 13.04 17.40 19.71
C THR A 493 13.42 18.83 20.11
N PHE A 494 12.62 19.52 20.95
CA PHE A 494 12.99 20.80 21.55
C PHE A 494 14.15 20.67 22.55
N PHE A 495 14.25 19.53 23.22
CA PHE A 495 15.18 19.31 24.33
C PHE A 495 16.40 18.46 23.92
N ILE A 496 16.37 17.86 22.71
CA ILE A 496 17.43 17.02 22.20
C ILE A 496 18.52 17.89 21.57
N SER A 497 19.73 17.74 22.09
CA SER A 497 20.92 18.50 21.65
C SER A 497 22.06 17.61 21.17
N THR A 498 22.01 16.29 21.41
CA THR A 498 23.09 15.36 21.04
C THR A 498 22.60 14.28 20.07
N PRO A 499 23.48 13.76 19.19
CA PRO A 499 23.15 12.68 18.29
C PRO A 499 22.72 11.39 19.02
N THR A 500 23.29 11.13 20.21
CA THR A 500 22.95 9.96 21.02
C THR A 500 21.51 10.02 21.51
N GLN A 501 21.08 11.17 22.04
CA GLN A 501 19.67 11.38 22.44
C GLN A 501 18.73 11.22 21.26
N ALA A 502 19.10 11.76 20.08
CA ALA A 502 18.33 11.62 18.86
C ALA A 502 18.26 10.17 18.35
N THR A 503 19.31 9.37 18.54
CA THR A 503 19.33 7.94 18.23
C THR A 503 18.35 7.16 19.12
N VAL A 504 18.34 7.45 20.43
CA VAL A 504 17.37 6.85 21.36
C VAL A 504 15.95 7.21 20.96
N LEU A 505 15.68 8.49 20.63
CA LEU A 505 14.38 8.93 20.13
C LEU A 505 13.98 8.15 18.87
N ALA A 506 14.86 8.03 17.88
CA ALA A 506 14.58 7.27 16.66
C ALA A 506 14.25 5.80 16.96
N GLY A 507 14.99 5.17 17.89
CA GLY A 507 14.70 3.83 18.38
C GLY A 507 13.28 3.71 18.97
N VAL A 508 12.89 4.64 19.85
CA VAL A 508 11.55 4.65 20.46
C VAL A 508 10.46 4.82 19.39
N VAL A 509 10.69 5.63 18.37
CA VAL A 509 9.76 5.87 17.26
C VAL A 509 9.53 4.60 16.40
N GLY A 510 10.40 3.61 16.47
CA GLY A 510 10.18 2.31 15.83
C GLY A 510 8.92 1.57 16.31
N LEU A 511 8.50 1.77 17.56
CA LEU A 511 7.29 1.15 18.11
C LEU A 511 6.01 1.70 17.45
N PRO A 512 5.74 3.05 17.40
CA PRO A 512 4.62 3.58 16.66
C PRO A 512 4.64 3.26 15.15
N TRP A 513 5.84 3.12 14.55
CA TRP A 513 5.95 2.68 13.16
C TRP A 513 5.38 1.30 12.92
N ALA A 514 5.71 0.34 13.79
CA ALA A 514 5.16 -1.01 13.71
C ALA A 514 3.62 -1.00 13.69
N LEU A 515 2.98 -0.24 14.59
CA LEU A 515 1.53 -0.11 14.65
C LEU A 515 0.94 0.61 13.42
N THR A 516 1.65 1.59 12.87
CA THR A 516 1.23 2.27 11.64
C THR A 516 1.16 1.32 10.45
N LEU A 517 2.06 0.34 10.37
CA LEU A 517 2.08 -0.66 9.29
C LEU A 517 1.03 -1.77 9.46
N TRP A 518 0.62 -2.08 10.69
CA TRP A 518 -0.23 -3.23 10.98
C TRP A 518 -1.69 -2.85 11.32
N ALA A 519 -1.92 -1.91 12.25
CA ALA A 519 -3.24 -1.65 12.82
C ALA A 519 -4.31 -1.22 11.79
N PRO A 520 -4.02 -0.34 10.80
CA PRO A 520 -5.02 0.08 9.82
C PRO A 520 -5.53 -1.09 8.97
N PHE A 521 -4.61 -1.94 8.51
CA PHE A 521 -4.96 -3.11 7.70
C PHE A 521 -5.80 -4.11 8.48
N ALA A 522 -5.45 -4.37 9.75
CA ALA A 522 -6.21 -5.27 10.61
C ALA A 522 -7.65 -4.76 10.85
N LEU A 523 -7.83 -3.44 11.06
CA LEU A 523 -9.16 -2.83 11.25
C LEU A 523 -10.01 -2.86 9.97
N ILE A 524 -9.42 -2.60 8.81
CA ILE A 524 -10.10 -2.66 7.51
C ILE A 524 -10.50 -4.10 7.18
N SER A 525 -9.58 -5.07 7.35
CA SER A 525 -9.84 -6.49 7.09
C SER A 525 -10.95 -7.02 8.00
N ALA A 526 -10.98 -6.62 9.28
CA ALA A 526 -12.03 -6.98 10.22
C ALA A 526 -13.41 -6.47 9.77
N GLU A 527 -13.50 -5.23 9.26
CA GLU A 527 -14.75 -4.68 8.74
C GLU A 527 -15.24 -5.39 7.48
N ILE A 528 -14.33 -5.69 6.54
CA ILE A 528 -14.65 -6.44 5.32
C ILE A 528 -15.20 -7.82 5.69
N SER A 529 -14.51 -8.57 6.56
CA SER A 529 -14.91 -9.90 7.01
C SER A 529 -16.26 -9.89 7.72
N LYS A 530 -16.53 -8.88 8.55
CA LYS A 530 -17.83 -8.70 9.22
C LYS A 530 -18.96 -8.48 8.21
N ARG A 531 -18.77 -7.62 7.23
CA ARG A 531 -19.76 -7.35 6.17
C ARG A 531 -20.05 -8.58 5.33
N ASP A 532 -19.01 -9.34 4.94
CA ASP A 532 -19.17 -10.58 4.18
C ASP A 532 -19.97 -11.61 4.98
N SER A 533 -19.70 -11.73 6.28
CA SER A 533 -20.44 -12.64 7.15
C SER A 533 -21.91 -12.22 7.31
N GLU A 534 -22.20 -10.93 7.38
CA GLU A 534 -23.56 -10.38 7.42
C GLU A 534 -24.30 -10.56 6.09
N ALA A 535 -23.63 -10.35 4.93
CA ALA A 535 -24.20 -10.56 3.61
C ALA A 535 -24.61 -12.03 3.40
N ARG A 536 -23.74 -12.98 3.77
CA ARG A 536 -24.03 -14.43 3.72
C ARG A 536 -25.21 -14.81 4.63
N ARG A 537 -25.32 -14.19 5.81
CA ARG A 537 -26.47 -14.42 6.73
C ARG A 537 -27.80 -13.94 6.15
N ARG A 538 -27.79 -12.88 5.32
CA ARG A 538 -28.98 -12.32 4.65
C ARG A 538 -29.34 -13.06 3.36
N GLY A 539 -28.59 -14.10 2.96
CA GLY A 539 -28.85 -14.90 1.76
C GLY A 539 -28.46 -14.19 0.46
N PHE A 540 -27.77 -13.06 0.53
CA PHE A 540 -27.19 -12.45 -0.64
C PHE A 540 -25.90 -13.22 -1.00
N ASN A 541 -25.91 -13.98 -2.09
CA ASN A 541 -24.69 -14.41 -2.75
C ASN A 541 -24.03 -13.14 -3.27
N SER A 542 -23.10 -12.59 -2.51
CA SER A 542 -22.30 -11.44 -2.90
C SER A 542 -21.48 -11.86 -4.12
N GLU A 543 -21.84 -11.40 -5.30
CA GLU A 543 -21.00 -11.49 -6.48
C GLU A 543 -19.65 -10.84 -6.13
N LYS A 544 -18.62 -11.66 -6.02
CA LYS A 544 -17.20 -11.32 -5.86
C LYS A 544 -16.86 -10.34 -4.71
N PRO A 545 -16.73 -10.83 -3.46
CA PRO A 545 -16.21 -10.05 -2.33
C PRO A 545 -14.83 -9.45 -2.59
N GLU A 546 -14.03 -10.09 -3.44
CA GLU A 546 -12.66 -9.71 -3.80
C GLU A 546 -12.58 -8.33 -4.46
N ASP A 547 -13.54 -7.97 -5.32
CA ASP A 547 -13.56 -6.68 -6.01
C ASP A 547 -13.78 -5.51 -5.04
N GLN A 548 -14.55 -5.71 -3.97
CA GLN A 548 -14.80 -4.67 -2.96
C GLN A 548 -13.59 -4.45 -2.05
N ALA A 549 -12.89 -5.52 -1.65
CA ALA A 549 -11.69 -5.44 -0.81
C ALA A 549 -10.57 -4.68 -1.54
N GLY A 550 -10.36 -4.96 -2.83
CA GLY A 550 -9.36 -4.28 -3.65
C GLY A 550 -9.60 -2.77 -3.75
N VAL A 551 -10.84 -2.34 -3.92
CA VAL A 551 -11.20 -0.91 -3.96
C VAL A 551 -10.97 -0.23 -2.62
N ILE A 552 -11.36 -0.86 -1.50
CA ILE A 552 -11.16 -0.30 -0.15
C ILE A 552 -9.66 -0.13 0.13
N LEU A 553 -8.85 -1.14 -0.18
CA LEU A 553 -7.40 -1.08 0.00
C LEU A 553 -6.74 -0.06 -0.94
N GLY A 554 -7.24 0.08 -2.17
CA GLY A 554 -6.80 1.13 -3.09
C GLY A 554 -7.08 2.52 -2.56
N LEU A 555 -8.27 2.77 -2.00
CA LEU A 555 -8.63 4.03 -1.36
C LEU A 555 -7.82 4.30 -0.09
N HIS A 556 -7.53 3.26 0.70
CA HIS A 556 -6.63 3.35 1.83
C HIS A 556 -5.22 3.77 1.39
N ASN A 557 -4.71 3.26 0.27
CA ASN A 557 -3.41 3.67 -0.27
C ASN A 557 -3.40 5.16 -0.72
N VAL A 558 -4.50 5.65 -1.28
CA VAL A 558 -4.65 7.09 -1.57
C VAL A 558 -4.64 7.92 -0.28
N ALA A 559 -5.28 7.44 0.79
CA ALA A 559 -5.27 8.11 2.10
C ALA A 559 -3.87 8.11 2.76
N ILE A 560 -2.98 7.23 2.35
CA ILE A 560 -1.55 7.21 2.73
C ILE A 560 -0.75 8.21 1.90
N ALA A 561 -0.92 8.22 0.58
CA ALA A 561 -0.05 8.97 -0.33
C ALA A 561 -0.44 10.46 -0.45
N ALA A 562 -1.74 10.79 -0.54
CA ALA A 562 -2.19 12.16 -0.73
C ALA A 562 -1.74 13.15 0.38
N PRO A 563 -1.79 12.81 1.69
CA PRO A 563 -1.34 13.73 2.73
C PRO A 563 0.16 14.01 2.72
N GLN A 564 0.95 13.12 2.14
CA GLN A 564 2.39 13.33 2.01
C GLN A 564 2.70 14.48 1.05
N ILE A 565 1.87 14.70 0.02
CA ILE A 565 1.98 15.88 -0.86
C ILE A 565 1.74 17.16 -0.05
N VAL A 566 0.75 17.18 0.85
CA VAL A 566 0.51 18.32 1.73
C VAL A 566 1.71 18.54 2.67
N SER A 567 2.24 17.44 3.23
CA SER A 567 3.40 17.51 4.13
C SER A 567 4.66 18.04 3.41
N THR A 568 4.88 17.67 2.14
CA THR A 568 6.00 18.23 1.36
C THR A 568 5.87 19.73 1.14
N LEU A 569 4.68 20.20 0.82
CA LEU A 569 4.42 21.63 0.62
C LEU A 569 4.63 22.42 1.92
N VAL A 570 4.12 21.92 3.04
CA VAL A 570 4.32 22.54 4.36
C VAL A 570 5.81 22.52 4.74
N SER A 571 6.50 21.39 4.52
CA SER A 571 7.94 21.28 4.77
C SER A 571 8.74 22.27 3.93
N SER A 572 8.41 22.40 2.64
CA SER A 572 9.04 23.37 1.74
C SER A 572 8.87 24.81 2.23
N ALA A 573 7.66 25.16 2.71
CA ALA A 573 7.40 26.49 3.29
C ALA A 573 8.20 26.73 4.58
N ILE A 574 8.25 25.73 5.49
CA ILE A 574 9.04 25.82 6.73
C ILE A 574 10.52 26.01 6.40
N PHE A 575 11.07 25.23 5.47
CA PHE A 575 12.46 25.37 5.06
C PHE A 575 12.74 26.73 4.42
N LYS A 576 11.87 27.22 3.55
CA LYS A 576 12.04 28.56 2.94
C LYS A 576 12.14 29.68 3.98
N LEU A 577 11.44 29.53 5.10
CA LEU A 577 11.42 30.54 6.16
C LEU A 577 12.56 30.40 7.19
N ALA A 578 13.00 29.15 7.45
CA ALA A 578 13.85 28.85 8.61
C ALA A 578 15.20 28.21 8.28
N GLN A 579 15.47 27.78 7.02
CA GLN A 579 16.72 27.12 6.67
C GLN A 579 17.89 28.10 6.72
N LYS A 580 19.04 27.62 7.20
CA LYS A 580 20.33 28.30 7.13
C LYS A 580 21.17 27.76 5.95
N GLN A 581 22.28 28.44 5.66
CA GLN A 581 23.22 27.98 4.64
C GLN A 581 23.91 26.68 5.10
N ARG A 582 24.29 25.85 4.12
CA ARG A 582 25.04 24.63 4.39
C ARG A 582 26.42 24.97 4.97
N GLY A 583 26.75 24.45 6.14
CA GLY A 583 27.95 24.82 6.89
C GLY A 583 27.69 25.74 8.07
N GLU A 584 26.50 26.36 8.14
CA GLU A 584 26.13 27.12 9.34
C GLU A 584 25.63 26.20 10.46
N PRO A 585 26.09 26.44 11.72
CA PRO A 585 25.63 25.64 12.86
C PRO A 585 24.20 26.03 13.29
N TYR A 586 23.55 25.11 14.02
CA TYR A 586 22.24 25.31 14.66
C TYR A 586 21.10 25.62 13.67
N ASP A 587 21.06 24.96 12.51
CA ASP A 587 19.89 25.01 11.64
C ASP A 587 18.74 24.20 12.26
N SER A 588 17.72 24.90 12.76
CA SER A 588 16.55 24.31 13.42
C SER A 588 15.41 23.96 12.46
N SER A 589 15.56 24.21 11.16
CA SER A 589 14.47 24.11 10.18
C SER A 589 13.87 22.71 10.10
N VAL A 590 14.71 21.67 10.13
CA VAL A 590 14.24 20.26 10.13
C VAL A 590 13.50 19.93 11.42
N GLY A 591 13.96 20.45 12.57
CA GLY A 591 13.26 20.29 13.84
C GLY A 591 11.82 20.81 13.81
N TRP A 592 11.56 21.92 13.12
CA TRP A 592 10.20 22.43 12.94
C TRP A 592 9.32 21.54 12.07
N VAL A 593 9.89 20.92 11.03
CA VAL A 593 9.16 19.93 10.21
C VAL A 593 8.79 18.69 11.04
N LEU A 594 9.69 18.19 11.89
CA LEU A 594 9.40 17.06 12.79
C LEU A 594 8.28 17.41 13.78
N ARG A 595 8.30 18.61 14.36
CA ARG A 595 7.27 19.09 15.31
C ARG A 595 5.91 19.26 14.63
N PHE A 596 5.88 19.76 13.39
CA PHE A 596 4.67 19.78 12.57
C PHE A 596 4.13 18.35 12.39
N GLY A 597 5.00 17.38 12.15
CA GLY A 597 4.63 15.95 12.10
C GLY A 597 4.01 15.45 13.41
N GLY A 598 4.55 15.87 14.56
CA GLY A 598 3.98 15.58 15.89
C GLY A 598 2.58 16.16 16.08
N LEU A 599 2.34 17.40 15.61
CA LEU A 599 1.03 18.02 15.65
C LEU A 599 0.01 17.26 14.78
N ALA A 600 0.41 16.86 13.57
CA ALA A 600 -0.43 16.03 12.70
C ALA A 600 -0.79 14.68 13.36
N ALA A 601 0.15 14.06 14.07
CA ALA A 601 -0.09 12.83 14.81
C ALA A 601 -1.08 13.01 15.99
N LEU A 602 -1.11 14.17 16.65
CA LEU A 602 -2.15 14.48 17.66
C LEU A 602 -3.54 14.55 17.02
N VAL A 603 -3.64 15.11 15.82
CA VAL A 603 -4.91 15.11 15.06
C VAL A 603 -5.30 13.68 14.69
N ALA A 604 -4.34 12.85 14.25
CA ALA A 604 -4.58 11.42 14.01
C ALA A 604 -5.05 10.70 15.28
N ALA A 605 -4.45 10.98 16.44
CA ALA A 605 -4.88 10.45 17.73
C ALA A 605 -6.34 10.82 18.05
N PHE A 606 -6.75 12.06 17.82
CA PHE A 606 -8.13 12.49 17.99
C PHE A 606 -9.10 11.69 17.09
N PHE A 607 -8.78 11.51 15.81
CA PHE A 607 -9.62 10.69 14.92
C PHE A 607 -9.62 9.22 15.33
N THR A 608 -8.49 8.65 15.79
CA THR A 608 -8.41 7.28 16.30
C THR A 608 -9.29 7.09 17.55
N TRP A 609 -9.32 8.08 18.44
CA TRP A 609 -10.21 8.04 19.60
C TRP A 609 -11.69 7.98 19.21
N ARG A 610 -12.10 8.56 18.08
CA ARG A 610 -13.48 8.53 17.56
C ARG A 610 -13.86 7.22 16.88
N ILE A 611 -12.93 6.30 16.61
CA ILE A 611 -13.24 4.96 16.10
C ILE A 611 -14.02 4.22 17.20
N ARG A 612 -15.17 3.66 16.86
CA ARG A 612 -15.94 2.84 17.80
C ARG A 612 -15.30 1.45 17.90
N GLU A 613 -15.10 0.97 19.13
CA GLU A 613 -14.90 -0.45 19.39
C GLU A 613 -16.29 -1.09 19.33
N ASP A 614 -16.46 -2.18 18.60
CA ASP A 614 -17.67 -2.98 18.71
C ASP A 614 -17.75 -3.43 20.17
N ALA A 615 -18.81 -3.03 20.87
CA ALA A 615 -18.99 -3.28 22.29
C ALA A 615 -18.73 -4.76 22.58
N GLU A 616 -18.04 -5.04 23.69
CA GLU A 616 -18.02 -6.37 24.31
C GLU A 616 -19.41 -6.98 24.19
N PRO A 617 -19.54 -8.30 23.89
CA PRO A 617 -20.82 -8.95 23.94
C PRO A 617 -21.40 -8.59 25.31
N VAL A 618 -22.56 -7.95 25.31
CA VAL A 618 -23.31 -7.58 26.52
C VAL A 618 -23.26 -8.81 27.40
N LYS A 619 -22.51 -8.75 28.51
CA LYS A 619 -22.60 -9.74 29.58
C LYS A 619 -24.06 -9.81 29.85
N GLY A 620 -24.69 -10.92 29.46
CA GLY A 620 -26.09 -11.15 29.69
C GLY A 620 -26.31 -10.85 31.15
N ASN A 621 -27.00 -9.76 31.37
CA ASN A 621 -27.48 -9.40 32.70
C ASN A 621 -28.33 -10.59 33.12
N GLY A 622 -27.75 -11.44 33.97
CA GLY A 622 -28.49 -12.47 34.71
C GLY A 622 -29.47 -11.78 35.63
N GLY A 623 -30.34 -10.96 35.04
CA GLY A 623 -31.50 -10.37 35.66
C GLY A 623 -32.52 -11.47 35.82
N LYS A 624 -32.70 -11.88 37.07
CA LYS A 624 -33.84 -12.57 37.62
C LYS A 624 -35.09 -12.35 36.76
N ARG A 625 -35.52 -13.38 36.03
CA ARG A 625 -36.92 -13.54 35.68
C ARG A 625 -37.60 -14.04 36.95
N GLU A 626 -37.97 -13.13 37.85
CA GLU A 626 -39.05 -13.33 38.80
C GLU A 626 -40.35 -13.39 38.01
N GLY A 627 -41.06 -14.48 38.19
CA GLY A 627 -42.48 -14.75 38.15
C GLY A 627 -43.33 -13.78 37.30
N ALA A 628 -43.63 -14.15 36.08
CA ALA A 628 -44.91 -13.86 35.46
C ALA A 628 -45.60 -15.21 35.24
N THR A 629 -46.46 -15.46 36.15
CA THR A 629 -47.43 -16.54 36.28
C THR A 629 -48.24 -16.68 34.99
N GLY A 630 -48.48 -17.96 34.64
CA GLY A 630 -49.37 -18.35 33.57
C GLY A 630 -50.78 -17.85 33.72
N GLU A 631 -51.27 -17.21 32.67
CA GLU A 631 -52.69 -16.92 32.40
C GLU A 631 -52.89 -16.57 30.92
N ASP A 632 -52.32 -17.29 29.96
CA ASP A 632 -52.68 -17.13 28.54
C ASP A 632 -52.49 -18.40 27.67
N GLU A 633 -52.54 -19.61 28.26
CA GLU A 633 -52.58 -20.87 27.48
C GLU A 633 -53.95 -21.59 27.52
N ARG A 634 -55.05 -20.94 27.84
CA ARG A 634 -56.40 -21.54 27.80
C ARG A 634 -57.33 -21.06 26.69
N GLY A 635 -56.85 -20.24 25.76
CA GLY A 635 -57.69 -19.64 24.73
C GLY A 635 -57.62 -20.29 23.32
N LEU A 636 -56.84 -21.35 23.10
CA LEU A 636 -56.60 -21.91 21.76
C LEU A 636 -56.84 -23.43 21.64
N ARG A 637 -57.63 -24.06 22.50
CA ARG A 637 -58.00 -25.49 22.42
C ARG A 637 -59.47 -25.80 22.18
N ASP A 638 -60.37 -24.81 22.01
CA ASP A 638 -61.83 -25.06 21.88
C ASP A 638 -62.39 -24.79 20.47
N HIS A 639 -61.59 -24.79 19.42
CA HIS A 639 -62.11 -24.68 18.06
C HIS A 639 -61.61 -25.78 17.09
N GLN A 640 -61.47 -27.02 17.59
CA GLN A 640 -61.29 -28.19 16.70
C GLN A 640 -61.94 -29.43 17.33
N ASN A 641 -63.25 -29.43 17.50
CA ASN A 641 -64.06 -30.66 17.56
C ASN A 641 -65.55 -30.26 17.51
N GLY A 642 -66.10 -30.29 16.34
CA GLY A 642 -67.51 -30.13 16.08
C GLY A 642 -67.72 -30.12 14.58
N ASP A 643 -67.91 -31.28 14.04
CA ASP A 643 -68.78 -31.67 12.94
C ASP A 643 -68.29 -32.94 12.27
N VAL A 644 -68.75 -34.09 12.80
CA VAL A 644 -69.14 -35.26 12.03
C VAL A 644 -70.11 -36.08 12.88
N ALA A 645 -71.39 -35.93 12.63
CA ALA A 645 -72.41 -37.00 12.66
C ALA A 645 -73.66 -36.47 11.99
#